data_9f84d2d9f2e69340ae3aa08d87892a66
#
_entry.id   9f84d2d9f2e69340ae3aa08d87892a66
#
_cell.length_a   1.000
_cell.length_b   1.000
_cell.length_c   1.000
_cell.angle_alpha   90.00
_cell.angle_beta   90.00
_cell.angle_gamma   90.00
#
_symmetry.space_group_name_H-M   'P 1'
#
loop_
_entity.id
_entity.type
_entity.pdbx_description
1 polymer ?
#
loop_
_entity_poly.entity_id
_entity_poly.type
_entity_poly.pdbx_seq_one_letter_code
_entity_poly.pdbx_strand_id
1 'polypeptide(L)'
;MRKWRIEDSSELYNVPGWGLKYFSINEKGHMQVTPCDGCAAVDLKEVMDELRLRDVTSPILLRFPDILDNRIEKISKCFKKAAQEYEYKGQNFVVYPIKVNQMRQVVEEIVSHGNKYNIGLEAGSKPELHAVLATNAHEKSLIICNGYKDEDYIELALLAQKMGRRVILVVEKLNELKLIAEVSKRLKIEPNIGIRIKLSSSGSGKWEESGGDVSKFGLNSSELLDALAFLERNKLTNCLQLIHFHIGSQITKIRRIKNALREAMQFYVQLSKIGFKIDFVDIGGGLGVDYDGTRSSSGENSMNYSIQEYVNDSVSALVDVCVKNNLPQPNIITESGRSLTAHHSVLIIDVLETTQLPIWSENMEIGENDHELAVELYNIWDKINSSRVFEDWHDALQIREEALELFSLGLLDLKTRAQIEKLFWSVARDVNELTRSMKHPPEELRKVARMLPEKYFCNFSLFQSLPDSWAIDQMFPIMPIARLDEKPNRLATLQDITCDSDGKISKFVSPQGASYGLPVHSLKNGEPYYIGVFLVGAYQEILGDMHNLFGDTNAVHISVDKDGFEIAQVIDGETVADVLDYVEYSPKKLVRNVEAWVTNSMKKGIITAEEGRQFLNNYRSGLYGYTYLERD
;
A
#
# COMPACT_ATOMS: atom_id res chain seq x y z
N MET A 1 -17.95 -24.55 25.68
CA MET A 1 -17.67 -23.42 24.75
C MET A 1 -18.09 -23.84 23.34
N ARG A 2 -18.68 -22.94 22.54
CA ARG A 2 -19.01 -23.18 21.13
C ARG A 2 -17.69 -23.43 20.35
N LYS A 3 -17.68 -24.42 19.44
CA LYS A 3 -16.53 -24.68 18.56
C LYS A 3 -16.32 -23.46 17.66
N TRP A 4 -15.04 -23.07 17.45
CA TRP A 4 -14.65 -22.01 16.53
C TRP A 4 -14.99 -22.41 15.09
N ARG A 5 -15.42 -21.48 14.27
CA ARG A 5 -15.82 -21.70 12.89
C ARG A 5 -15.16 -20.68 11.97
N ILE A 6 -15.15 -20.97 10.69
CA ILE A 6 -14.60 -20.12 9.64
C ILE A 6 -15.25 -18.73 9.63
N GLU A 7 -16.57 -18.65 9.90
CA GLU A 7 -17.28 -17.38 9.98
C GLU A 7 -16.74 -16.51 11.12
N ASP A 8 -16.34 -17.13 12.24
CA ASP A 8 -15.79 -16.40 13.37
C ASP A 8 -14.42 -15.76 12.99
N SER A 9 -13.58 -16.44 12.18
CA SER A 9 -12.35 -15.87 11.63
C SER A 9 -12.62 -14.81 10.57
N SER A 10 -13.59 -15.06 9.69
CA SER A 10 -13.99 -14.09 8.65
C SER A 10 -14.46 -12.76 9.27
N GLU A 11 -15.22 -12.84 10.36
CA GLU A 11 -15.67 -11.67 11.13
C GLU A 11 -14.49 -11.02 11.88
N LEU A 12 -13.65 -11.83 12.56
CA LEU A 12 -12.50 -11.34 13.34
C LEU A 12 -11.56 -10.45 12.52
N TYR A 13 -11.23 -10.88 11.29
CA TYR A 13 -10.34 -10.14 10.38
C TYR A 13 -11.07 -9.22 9.41
N ASN A 14 -12.40 -9.06 9.56
CA ASN A 14 -13.26 -8.22 8.72
C ASN A 14 -13.14 -8.50 7.21
N VAL A 15 -12.94 -9.76 6.82
CA VAL A 15 -12.74 -10.16 5.41
C VAL A 15 -13.89 -9.70 4.49
N PRO A 16 -15.19 -9.81 4.87
CA PRO A 16 -16.29 -9.32 4.03
C PRO A 16 -16.26 -7.81 3.80
N GLY A 17 -15.68 -7.04 4.71
CA GLY A 17 -15.61 -5.58 4.63
C GLY A 17 -14.63 -5.11 3.55
N TRP A 18 -13.36 -5.52 3.63
CA TRP A 18 -12.30 -5.08 2.74
C TRP A 18 -12.13 -5.95 1.48
N GLY A 19 -12.58 -7.19 1.53
CA GLY A 19 -12.30 -8.20 0.48
C GLY A 19 -13.07 -8.03 -0.84
N LEU A 20 -14.12 -7.21 -0.90
CA LEU A 20 -14.96 -6.95 -2.08
C LEU A 20 -15.43 -8.21 -2.85
N LYS A 21 -15.56 -9.35 -2.19
CA LYS A 21 -15.81 -10.69 -2.75
C LYS A 21 -14.64 -11.32 -3.50
N TYR A 22 -13.50 -10.64 -3.64
CA TYR A 22 -12.30 -11.26 -4.18
C TYR A 22 -11.65 -12.21 -3.18
N PHE A 23 -11.80 -11.94 -1.88
CA PHE A 23 -11.16 -12.67 -0.79
C PHE A 23 -12.20 -13.31 0.11
N SER A 24 -11.99 -14.58 0.44
CA SER A 24 -12.82 -15.36 1.35
C SER A 24 -12.03 -16.49 2.00
N ILE A 25 -12.62 -17.17 2.99
CA ILE A 25 -12.01 -18.33 3.65
C ILE A 25 -12.76 -19.59 3.17
N ASN A 26 -12.02 -20.61 2.71
CA ASN A 26 -12.60 -21.87 2.26
C ASN A 26 -12.87 -22.85 3.42
N GLU A 27 -13.47 -24.00 3.11
CA GLU A 27 -13.83 -25.05 4.08
C GLU A 27 -12.62 -25.69 4.79
N LYS A 28 -11.41 -25.58 4.22
CA LYS A 28 -10.15 -26.04 4.82
C LYS A 28 -9.58 -25.04 5.84
N GLY A 29 -10.23 -23.90 6.04
CA GLY A 29 -9.69 -22.80 6.86
C GLY A 29 -8.52 -22.08 6.19
N HIS A 30 -8.47 -22.03 4.86
CA HIS A 30 -7.46 -21.28 4.11
C HIS A 30 -8.07 -20.06 3.45
N MET A 31 -7.28 -18.99 3.32
CA MET A 31 -7.64 -17.84 2.49
C MET A 31 -7.64 -18.25 1.02
N GLN A 32 -8.65 -17.80 0.31
CA GLN A 32 -8.77 -18.00 -1.14
C GLN A 32 -9.08 -16.69 -1.87
N VAL A 33 -8.70 -16.65 -3.14
CA VAL A 33 -8.93 -15.53 -4.06
C VAL A 33 -9.85 -15.99 -5.19
N THR A 34 -10.94 -15.23 -5.43
CA THR A 34 -11.85 -15.42 -6.56
C THR A 34 -11.86 -14.14 -7.38
N PRO A 35 -11.05 -14.02 -8.44
CA PRO A 35 -10.79 -12.74 -9.10
C PRO A 35 -11.96 -12.21 -9.92
N CYS A 36 -12.86 -13.09 -10.38
CA CYS A 36 -14.02 -12.69 -11.17
C CYS A 36 -15.27 -13.55 -10.86
N ASP A 37 -16.44 -13.07 -11.27
CA ASP A 37 -17.66 -13.88 -11.18
C ASP A 37 -17.57 -15.06 -12.18
N GLY A 38 -17.59 -16.29 -11.67
CA GLY A 38 -17.48 -17.53 -12.46
C GLY A 38 -16.05 -18.04 -12.66
N CYS A 39 -15.04 -17.36 -12.13
CA CYS A 39 -13.68 -17.91 -12.02
C CYS A 39 -13.60 -18.96 -10.90
N ALA A 40 -12.65 -19.87 -10.99
CA ALA A 40 -12.29 -20.76 -9.90
C ALA A 40 -11.76 -19.95 -8.69
N ALA A 41 -11.86 -20.54 -7.51
CA ALA A 41 -11.24 -19.99 -6.32
C ALA A 41 -9.82 -20.57 -6.16
N VAL A 42 -8.86 -19.70 -5.89
CA VAL A 42 -7.44 -20.04 -5.69
C VAL A 42 -7.13 -20.10 -4.22
N ASP A 43 -6.76 -21.25 -3.70
CA ASP A 43 -6.33 -21.44 -2.32
C ASP A 43 -4.89 -20.94 -2.15
N LEU A 44 -4.70 -19.87 -1.35
CA LEU A 44 -3.37 -19.26 -1.17
C LEU A 44 -2.37 -20.20 -0.50
N LYS A 45 -2.84 -21.11 0.38
CA LYS A 45 -1.94 -22.08 1.02
C LYS A 45 -1.44 -23.12 0.00
N GLU A 46 -2.31 -23.58 -0.89
CA GLU A 46 -1.93 -24.51 -1.97
C GLU A 46 -0.95 -23.85 -2.95
N VAL A 47 -1.15 -22.58 -3.28
CA VAL A 47 -0.19 -21.81 -4.09
C VAL A 47 1.18 -21.75 -3.41
N MET A 48 1.22 -21.45 -2.12
CA MET A 48 2.49 -21.37 -1.39
C MET A 48 3.19 -22.74 -1.29
N ASP A 49 2.43 -23.81 -1.14
CA ASP A 49 2.98 -25.18 -1.13
C ASP A 49 3.57 -25.55 -2.50
N GLU A 50 2.89 -25.18 -3.59
CA GLU A 50 3.41 -25.41 -4.95
C GLU A 50 4.67 -24.58 -5.23
N LEU A 51 4.70 -23.32 -4.83
CA LEU A 51 5.87 -22.45 -5.01
C LEU A 51 7.08 -22.97 -4.22
N ARG A 52 6.86 -23.47 -3.01
CA ARG A 52 7.92 -24.10 -2.21
C ARG A 52 8.49 -25.34 -2.89
N LEU A 53 7.66 -26.15 -3.56
CA LEU A 53 8.14 -27.31 -4.35
C LEU A 53 8.95 -26.89 -5.59
N ARG A 54 8.85 -25.64 -6.01
CA ARG A 54 9.61 -25.03 -7.11
C ARG A 54 10.80 -24.18 -6.61
N ASP A 55 11.18 -24.31 -5.34
CA ASP A 55 12.25 -23.55 -4.68
C ASP A 55 12.05 -22.02 -4.71
N VAL A 56 10.79 -21.55 -4.82
CA VAL A 56 10.46 -20.12 -4.69
C VAL A 56 10.14 -19.82 -3.23
N THR A 57 11.02 -19.06 -2.59
CA THR A 57 10.95 -18.74 -1.14
C THR A 57 10.26 -17.41 -0.87
N SER A 58 9.62 -17.31 0.32
CA SER A 58 9.06 -16.04 0.81
C SER A 58 10.16 -15.04 1.22
N PRO A 59 9.87 -13.72 1.20
CA PRO A 59 8.59 -13.10 0.90
C PRO A 59 8.21 -13.19 -0.58
N ILE A 60 6.91 -13.35 -0.85
CA ILE A 60 6.40 -13.48 -2.22
C ILE A 60 5.23 -12.53 -2.44
N LEU A 61 5.27 -11.74 -3.50
CA LEU A 61 4.15 -10.94 -3.96
C LEU A 61 3.33 -11.71 -5.00
N LEU A 62 2.15 -12.18 -4.61
CA LEU A 62 1.21 -12.82 -5.52
C LEU A 62 0.39 -11.76 -6.26
N ARG A 63 0.36 -11.81 -7.59
CA ARG A 63 -0.42 -10.91 -8.44
C ARG A 63 -1.50 -11.69 -9.19
N PHE A 64 -2.71 -11.15 -9.17
CA PHE A 64 -3.90 -11.69 -9.84
C PHE A 64 -4.37 -10.72 -10.93
N PRO A 65 -3.85 -10.83 -12.17
CA PRO A 65 -4.22 -9.93 -13.28
C PRO A 65 -5.72 -9.89 -13.54
N ASP A 66 -6.41 -11.00 -13.39
CA ASP A 66 -7.87 -11.09 -13.59
C ASP A 66 -8.67 -10.17 -12.65
N ILE A 67 -8.10 -9.76 -11.50
CA ILE A 67 -8.71 -8.72 -10.66
C ILE A 67 -8.62 -7.36 -11.33
N LEU A 68 -7.51 -7.02 -12.00
CA LEU A 68 -7.39 -5.76 -12.76
C LEU A 68 -8.47 -5.69 -13.83
N ASP A 69 -8.63 -6.77 -14.58
CA ASP A 69 -9.64 -6.92 -15.62
C ASP A 69 -11.05 -6.70 -15.08
N ASN A 70 -11.37 -7.36 -13.98
CA ASN A 70 -12.67 -7.23 -13.33
C ASN A 70 -12.91 -5.80 -12.80
N ARG A 71 -11.87 -5.12 -12.30
CA ARG A 71 -11.96 -3.73 -11.82
C ARG A 71 -12.23 -2.76 -12.97
N ILE A 72 -11.53 -2.90 -14.10
CA ILE A 72 -11.73 -2.11 -15.30
C ILE A 72 -13.19 -2.27 -15.79
N GLU A 73 -13.64 -3.53 -15.87
CA GLU A 73 -14.99 -3.84 -16.33
C GLU A 73 -16.07 -3.25 -15.40
N LYS A 74 -15.90 -3.38 -14.07
CA LYS A 74 -16.85 -2.82 -13.09
C LYS A 74 -16.95 -1.31 -13.18
N ILE A 75 -15.83 -0.59 -13.27
CA ILE A 75 -15.83 0.86 -13.41
C ILE A 75 -16.53 1.27 -14.72
N SER A 76 -16.19 0.63 -15.84
CA SER A 76 -16.79 0.91 -17.14
C SER A 76 -18.29 0.63 -17.16
N LYS A 77 -18.75 -0.45 -16.53
CA LYS A 77 -20.18 -0.77 -16.38
C LYS A 77 -20.92 0.29 -15.54
N CYS A 78 -20.30 0.79 -14.46
CA CYS A 78 -20.88 1.84 -13.64
C CYS A 78 -21.10 3.14 -14.45
N PHE A 79 -20.10 3.54 -15.24
CA PHE A 79 -20.25 4.71 -16.13
C PHE A 79 -21.33 4.51 -17.21
N LYS A 80 -21.36 3.34 -17.83
CA LYS A 80 -22.41 3.02 -18.83
C LYS A 80 -23.81 3.11 -18.23
N LYS A 81 -23.99 2.60 -17.01
CA LYS A 81 -25.27 2.67 -16.29
C LYS A 81 -25.64 4.11 -15.95
N ALA A 82 -24.71 4.89 -15.40
CA ALA A 82 -24.96 6.30 -15.09
C ALA A 82 -25.26 7.14 -16.34
N ALA A 83 -24.55 6.90 -17.44
CA ALA A 83 -24.79 7.58 -18.69
C ALA A 83 -26.22 7.34 -19.22
N GLN A 84 -26.75 6.13 -19.06
CA GLN A 84 -28.14 5.80 -19.40
C GLN A 84 -29.13 6.47 -18.45
N GLU A 85 -28.88 6.42 -17.15
CA GLU A 85 -29.76 6.95 -16.09
C GLU A 85 -29.92 8.48 -16.18
N TYR A 86 -28.84 9.20 -16.42
CA TYR A 86 -28.79 10.66 -16.46
C TYR A 86 -28.86 11.23 -17.90
N GLU A 87 -29.12 10.42 -18.91
CA GLU A 87 -29.12 10.81 -20.34
C GLU A 87 -27.85 11.56 -20.77
N TYR A 88 -26.70 11.16 -20.23
CA TYR A 88 -25.41 11.77 -20.53
C TYR A 88 -25.03 11.54 -22.00
N LYS A 89 -24.66 12.62 -22.71
CA LYS A 89 -24.34 12.61 -24.15
C LYS A 89 -22.84 12.53 -24.45
N GLY A 90 -21.97 12.77 -23.45
CA GLY A 90 -20.53 12.63 -23.60
C GLY A 90 -20.05 11.17 -23.47
N GLN A 91 -18.75 10.99 -23.55
CA GLN A 91 -18.10 9.70 -23.34
C GLN A 91 -17.31 9.72 -22.03
N ASN A 92 -17.11 8.56 -21.43
CA ASN A 92 -16.19 8.38 -20.33
C ASN A 92 -14.89 7.72 -20.80
N PHE A 93 -13.76 8.23 -20.30
CA PHE A 93 -12.44 7.68 -20.50
C PHE A 93 -11.83 7.38 -19.14
N VAL A 94 -11.50 6.12 -18.90
CA VAL A 94 -10.69 5.72 -17.76
C VAL A 94 -9.23 5.85 -18.17
N VAL A 95 -8.47 6.68 -17.47
CA VAL A 95 -7.03 6.86 -17.70
C VAL A 95 -6.28 6.30 -16.50
N TYR A 96 -5.38 5.38 -16.74
CA TYR A 96 -4.58 4.79 -15.67
C TYR A 96 -3.30 5.59 -15.46
N PRO A 97 -3.11 6.22 -14.28
CA PRO A 97 -1.86 6.90 -13.94
C PRO A 97 -0.82 5.83 -13.57
N ILE A 98 0.19 5.66 -14.43
CA ILE A 98 1.13 4.54 -14.25
C ILE A 98 1.96 4.63 -12.97
N LYS A 99 2.12 5.84 -12.41
CA LYS A 99 2.79 6.07 -11.10
C LYS A 99 2.21 5.23 -9.95
N VAL A 100 0.98 4.76 -10.07
CA VAL A 100 0.33 3.96 -9.01
C VAL A 100 0.92 2.56 -8.92
N ASN A 101 1.24 1.96 -10.06
CA ASN A 101 2.08 0.77 -10.19
C ASN A 101 2.66 0.74 -11.61
N GLN A 102 3.96 1.02 -11.73
CA GLN A 102 4.67 1.17 -13.01
C GLN A 102 5.24 -0.17 -13.51
N MET A 103 5.06 -1.26 -12.77
CA MET A 103 5.54 -2.56 -13.19
C MET A 103 5.00 -2.91 -14.58
N ARG A 104 5.89 -3.29 -15.49
CA ARG A 104 5.58 -3.55 -16.90
C ARG A 104 4.36 -4.49 -17.05
N GLN A 105 4.34 -5.56 -16.30
CA GLN A 105 3.29 -6.58 -16.36
C GLN A 105 1.92 -6.00 -15.96
N VAL A 106 1.89 -5.11 -14.96
CA VAL A 106 0.64 -4.44 -14.52
C VAL A 106 0.13 -3.48 -15.60
N VAL A 107 1.04 -2.68 -16.18
CA VAL A 107 0.66 -1.71 -17.23
C VAL A 107 0.22 -2.42 -18.50
N GLU A 108 0.96 -3.46 -18.94
CA GLU A 108 0.61 -4.26 -20.12
C GLU A 108 -0.74 -4.97 -19.96
N GLU A 109 -1.05 -5.53 -18.78
CA GLU A 109 -2.34 -6.15 -18.49
C GLU A 109 -3.48 -5.14 -18.57
N ILE A 110 -3.34 -4.00 -17.88
CA ILE A 110 -4.35 -2.93 -17.92
C ILE A 110 -4.61 -2.46 -19.35
N VAL A 111 -3.58 -2.34 -20.18
CA VAL A 111 -3.73 -1.92 -21.58
C VAL A 111 -4.36 -3.03 -22.42
N SER A 112 -3.87 -4.26 -22.30
CA SER A 112 -4.36 -5.41 -23.06
C SER A 112 -5.86 -5.62 -22.87
N HIS A 113 -6.29 -5.74 -21.62
CA HIS A 113 -7.70 -5.89 -21.29
C HIS A 113 -8.49 -4.61 -21.51
N GLY A 114 -7.90 -3.46 -21.19
CA GLY A 114 -8.54 -2.14 -21.29
C GLY A 114 -8.76 -1.62 -22.71
N ASN A 115 -8.10 -2.21 -23.74
CA ASN A 115 -8.25 -1.78 -25.13
C ASN A 115 -9.70 -1.78 -25.60
N LYS A 116 -10.52 -2.74 -25.20
CA LYS A 116 -11.96 -2.80 -25.52
C LYS A 116 -12.80 -1.69 -24.84
N TYR A 117 -12.23 -1.02 -23.84
CA TYR A 117 -12.84 0.08 -23.11
C TYR A 117 -12.19 1.44 -23.42
N ASN A 118 -11.27 1.49 -24.41
CA ASN A 118 -10.48 2.67 -24.75
C ASN A 118 -9.74 3.27 -23.53
N ILE A 119 -9.19 2.42 -22.67
CA ILE A 119 -8.46 2.89 -21.49
C ILE A 119 -7.25 3.72 -21.94
N GLY A 120 -7.04 4.87 -21.28
CA GLY A 120 -5.89 5.73 -21.50
C GLY A 120 -4.80 5.51 -20.46
N LEU A 121 -3.66 6.14 -20.66
CA LEU A 121 -2.54 6.16 -19.71
C LEU A 121 -2.18 7.60 -19.34
N GLU A 122 -1.76 7.81 -18.09
CA GLU A 122 -1.20 9.09 -17.64
C GLU A 122 0.27 8.93 -17.33
N ALA A 123 1.07 9.91 -17.75
CA ALA A 123 2.49 10.02 -17.46
C ALA A 123 2.82 11.36 -16.81
N GLY A 124 3.44 11.32 -15.62
CA GLY A 124 3.84 12.50 -14.85
C GLY A 124 5.35 12.81 -14.88
N SER A 125 6.14 12.01 -15.60
CA SER A 125 7.59 12.18 -15.72
C SER A 125 8.14 11.71 -17.07
N LYS A 126 9.38 12.10 -17.43
CA LYS A 126 10.03 11.63 -18.66
C LYS A 126 10.11 10.10 -18.77
N PRO A 127 10.61 9.37 -17.76
CA PRO A 127 10.64 7.90 -17.82
C PRO A 127 9.26 7.29 -18.02
N GLU A 128 8.23 7.82 -17.34
CA GLU A 128 6.86 7.36 -17.52
C GLU A 128 6.34 7.61 -18.92
N LEU A 129 6.64 8.78 -19.53
CA LEU A 129 6.25 9.05 -20.91
C LEU A 129 6.90 8.08 -21.89
N HIS A 130 8.19 7.76 -21.70
CA HIS A 130 8.88 6.75 -22.52
C HIS A 130 8.20 5.38 -22.40
N ALA A 131 7.86 4.93 -21.19
CA ALA A 131 7.17 3.67 -20.97
C ALA A 131 5.78 3.67 -21.63
N VAL A 132 4.99 4.73 -21.43
CA VAL A 132 3.64 4.87 -21.98
C VAL A 132 3.65 4.86 -23.52
N LEU A 133 4.59 5.56 -24.15
CA LEU A 133 4.70 5.61 -25.62
C LEU A 133 5.12 4.26 -26.22
N ALA A 134 5.90 3.47 -25.47
CA ALA A 134 6.34 2.13 -25.90
C ALA A 134 5.26 1.06 -25.69
N THR A 135 4.25 1.35 -24.86
CA THR A 135 3.16 0.41 -24.58
C THR A 135 2.22 0.30 -25.77
N ASN A 136 1.76 -0.92 -26.07
CA ASN A 136 0.90 -1.21 -27.22
C ASN A 136 -0.59 -0.86 -26.98
N ALA A 137 -0.85 0.39 -26.61
CA ALA A 137 -2.20 0.90 -26.38
C ALA A 137 -2.94 1.12 -27.72
N HIS A 138 -4.27 1.03 -27.66
CA HIS A 138 -5.14 1.29 -28.82
C HIS A 138 -4.94 2.72 -29.35
N GLU A 139 -4.98 2.93 -30.67
CA GLU A 139 -4.76 4.24 -31.30
C GLU A 139 -5.67 5.37 -30.77
N LYS A 140 -6.90 5.03 -30.34
CA LYS A 140 -7.85 5.99 -29.78
C LYS A 140 -7.67 6.28 -28.28
N SER A 141 -6.78 5.54 -27.62
CA SER A 141 -6.50 5.72 -26.19
C SER A 141 -5.85 7.08 -25.93
N LEU A 142 -6.28 7.74 -24.85
CA LEU A 142 -5.70 9.02 -24.43
C LEU A 142 -4.35 8.79 -23.75
N ILE A 143 -3.43 9.71 -23.99
CA ILE A 143 -2.20 9.87 -23.21
C ILE A 143 -2.28 11.23 -22.52
N ILE A 144 -2.46 11.23 -21.20
CA ILE A 144 -2.53 12.45 -20.40
C ILE A 144 -1.15 12.73 -19.84
N CYS A 145 -0.60 13.88 -20.17
CA CYS A 145 0.72 14.30 -19.74
C CYS A 145 0.60 15.31 -18.60
N ASN A 146 0.53 14.79 -17.36
CA ASN A 146 0.54 15.57 -16.12
C ASN A 146 1.99 15.86 -15.66
N GLY A 147 2.15 16.37 -14.44
CA GLY A 147 3.44 16.62 -13.81
C GLY A 147 4.23 17.79 -14.42
N TYR A 148 5.41 18.01 -13.89
CA TYR A 148 6.28 19.10 -14.33
C TYR A 148 7.02 18.71 -15.61
N LYS A 149 6.97 19.57 -16.66
CA LYS A 149 7.50 19.28 -17.99
C LYS A 149 8.62 20.22 -18.39
N ASP A 150 9.66 19.68 -18.97
CA ASP A 150 10.69 20.43 -19.66
C ASP A 150 10.54 20.34 -21.19
N GLU A 151 11.47 20.92 -21.92
CA GLU A 151 11.43 20.99 -23.36
C GLU A 151 11.46 19.61 -24.02
N ASP A 152 12.33 18.70 -23.56
CA ASP A 152 12.44 17.34 -24.11
C ASP A 152 11.15 16.53 -23.95
N TYR A 153 10.52 16.66 -22.76
CA TYR A 153 9.23 16.02 -22.51
C TYR A 153 8.16 16.50 -23.49
N ILE A 154 8.05 17.83 -23.64
CA ILE A 154 7.06 18.46 -24.53
C ILE A 154 7.33 18.09 -25.99
N GLU A 155 8.58 18.12 -26.42
CA GLU A 155 8.97 17.74 -27.77
C GLU A 155 8.58 16.30 -28.09
N LEU A 156 8.92 15.36 -27.20
CA LEU A 156 8.57 13.94 -27.35
C LEU A 156 7.05 13.74 -27.45
N ALA A 157 6.29 14.40 -26.57
CA ALA A 157 4.84 14.34 -26.55
C ALA A 157 4.20 14.87 -27.84
N LEU A 158 4.69 16.01 -28.36
CA LEU A 158 4.19 16.60 -29.62
C LEU A 158 4.57 15.74 -30.84
N LEU A 159 5.76 15.16 -30.86
CA LEU A 159 6.14 14.24 -31.93
C LEU A 159 5.28 12.97 -31.90
N ALA A 160 4.96 12.44 -30.72
CA ALA A 160 4.02 11.32 -30.60
C ALA A 160 2.62 11.68 -31.09
N GLN A 161 2.14 12.90 -30.81
CA GLN A 161 0.90 13.43 -31.33
C GLN A 161 0.91 13.49 -32.86
N LYS A 162 2.00 13.97 -33.47
CA LYS A 162 2.17 14.01 -34.93
C LYS A 162 2.15 12.62 -35.57
N MET A 163 2.61 11.60 -34.84
CA MET A 163 2.56 10.20 -35.27
C MET A 163 1.20 9.52 -35.05
N GLY A 164 0.18 10.27 -34.60
CA GLY A 164 -1.20 9.78 -34.46
C GLY A 164 -1.62 9.36 -33.05
N ARG A 165 -0.76 9.52 -32.03
CA ARG A 165 -1.18 9.31 -30.65
C ARG A 165 -2.06 10.46 -30.15
N ARG A 166 -3.07 10.15 -29.33
CA ARG A 166 -3.96 11.18 -28.73
C ARG A 166 -3.34 11.70 -27.43
N VAL A 167 -2.35 12.56 -27.55
CA VAL A 167 -1.66 13.16 -26.42
C VAL A 167 -2.30 14.48 -26.02
N ILE A 168 -2.49 14.73 -24.73
CA ILE A 168 -2.91 16.01 -24.15
C ILE A 168 -1.88 16.45 -23.12
N LEU A 169 -1.27 17.63 -23.35
CA LEU A 169 -0.30 18.24 -22.45
C LEU A 169 -1.05 19.06 -21.39
N VAL A 170 -1.08 18.61 -20.15
CA VAL A 170 -1.77 19.30 -19.05
C VAL A 170 -0.83 20.29 -18.39
N VAL A 171 -1.15 21.57 -18.48
CA VAL A 171 -0.37 22.67 -17.88
C VAL A 171 -0.58 22.69 -16.37
N GLU A 172 0.51 22.46 -15.62
CA GLU A 172 0.56 22.50 -14.16
C GLU A 172 1.08 23.85 -13.62
N LYS A 173 1.83 24.57 -14.44
CA LYS A 173 2.43 25.88 -14.17
C LYS A 173 2.38 26.77 -15.39
N LEU A 174 2.14 28.08 -15.21
CA LEU A 174 2.00 29.04 -16.32
C LEU A 174 3.20 29.05 -17.27
N ASN A 175 4.42 28.82 -16.77
CA ASN A 175 5.64 28.79 -17.60
C ASN A 175 5.65 27.62 -18.59
N GLU A 176 5.03 26.49 -18.25
CA GLU A 176 4.93 25.34 -19.17
C GLU A 176 4.15 25.71 -20.44
N LEU A 177 3.11 26.54 -20.31
CA LEU A 177 2.32 27.00 -21.45
C LEU A 177 3.17 27.77 -22.47
N LYS A 178 4.10 28.60 -22.00
CA LYS A 178 5.04 29.32 -22.88
C LYS A 178 5.95 28.35 -23.60
N LEU A 179 6.49 27.39 -22.87
CA LEU A 179 7.38 26.37 -23.42
C LEU A 179 6.66 25.48 -24.46
N ILE A 180 5.41 25.07 -24.18
CA ILE A 180 4.58 24.34 -25.14
C ILE A 180 4.40 25.14 -26.41
N ALA A 181 4.10 26.45 -26.32
CA ALA A 181 3.92 27.30 -27.49
C ALA A 181 5.22 27.47 -28.31
N GLU A 182 6.37 27.60 -27.66
CA GLU A 182 7.68 27.70 -28.32
C GLU A 182 8.04 26.42 -29.08
N VAL A 183 7.92 25.26 -28.43
CA VAL A 183 8.21 23.94 -29.04
C VAL A 183 7.21 23.64 -30.15
N SER A 184 5.92 23.89 -29.94
CA SER A 184 4.86 23.76 -30.93
C SER A 184 5.17 24.56 -32.22
N LYS A 185 5.56 25.82 -32.06
CA LYS A 185 5.94 26.68 -33.18
C LYS A 185 7.18 26.15 -33.92
N ARG A 186 8.19 25.70 -33.19
CA ARG A 186 9.41 25.12 -33.75
C ARG A 186 9.12 23.87 -34.58
N LEU A 187 8.30 22.98 -34.03
CA LEU A 187 7.95 21.70 -34.68
C LEU A 187 6.82 21.85 -35.74
N LYS A 188 6.12 22.96 -35.76
CA LYS A 188 4.91 23.23 -36.57
C LYS A 188 3.82 22.18 -36.30
N ILE A 189 3.54 21.92 -35.03
CA ILE A 189 2.52 21.01 -34.55
C ILE A 189 1.55 21.79 -33.65
N GLU A 190 0.26 21.78 -33.93
CA GLU A 190 -0.74 22.33 -33.01
C GLU A 190 -0.87 21.42 -31.80
N PRO A 191 -0.63 21.91 -30.56
CA PRO A 191 -0.70 21.08 -29.37
C PRO A 191 -2.11 20.83 -28.91
N ASN A 192 -2.43 19.67 -28.36
CA ASN A 192 -3.61 19.50 -27.52
C ASN A 192 -3.24 19.88 -26.10
N ILE A 193 -3.91 20.91 -25.57
CA ILE A 193 -3.59 21.50 -24.26
C ILE A 193 -4.71 21.19 -23.28
N GLY A 194 -4.32 20.75 -22.08
CA GLY A 194 -5.15 20.77 -20.89
C GLY A 194 -4.63 21.82 -19.91
N ILE A 195 -5.48 22.32 -19.03
CA ILE A 195 -5.08 23.18 -17.92
C ILE A 195 -5.57 22.57 -16.60
N ARG A 196 -4.67 22.38 -15.66
CA ARG A 196 -5.03 22.02 -14.29
C ARG A 196 -5.41 23.26 -13.52
N ILE A 197 -6.62 23.26 -12.96
CA ILE A 197 -7.17 24.32 -12.14
C ILE A 197 -7.06 23.96 -10.66
N LYS A 198 -6.74 24.96 -9.83
CA LYS A 198 -6.87 24.84 -8.37
C LYS A 198 -8.30 25.08 -7.97
N LEU A 199 -8.84 24.15 -7.15
CA LEU A 199 -10.15 24.31 -6.53
C LEU A 199 -9.98 24.76 -5.08
N SER A 200 -10.94 25.50 -4.56
CA SER A 200 -11.01 25.85 -3.13
C SER A 200 -11.35 24.60 -2.30
N SER A 201 -12.03 23.63 -2.92
CA SER A 201 -12.34 22.33 -2.30
C SER A 201 -11.08 21.50 -2.15
N SER A 202 -10.75 21.10 -0.91
CA SER A 202 -9.66 20.17 -0.60
C SER A 202 -10.17 18.75 -0.35
N GLY A 203 -9.29 17.76 -0.48
CA GLY A 203 -9.51 16.37 -0.13
C GLY A 203 -9.74 16.16 1.37
N SER A 204 -9.55 14.96 1.84
CA SER A 204 -9.61 14.57 3.25
C SER A 204 -8.50 13.58 3.57
N GLY A 205 -8.11 13.52 4.87
CA GLY A 205 -7.12 12.58 5.35
C GLY A 205 -5.69 12.95 4.99
N LYS A 206 -4.83 11.96 4.84
CA LYS A 206 -3.36 12.11 4.67
C LYS A 206 -2.93 12.92 3.44
N TRP A 207 -3.77 13.03 2.43
CA TRP A 207 -3.49 13.75 1.17
C TRP A 207 -4.32 15.04 1.01
N GLU A 208 -4.80 15.64 2.10
CA GLU A 208 -5.60 16.87 2.06
C GLU A 208 -4.84 18.03 1.37
N GLU A 209 -3.53 18.14 1.61
CA GLU A 209 -2.67 19.16 1.00
C GLU A 209 -2.42 18.97 -0.51
N SER A 210 -2.82 17.83 -1.09
CA SER A 210 -2.70 17.60 -2.53
C SER A 210 -3.72 18.39 -3.36
N GLY A 211 -4.74 18.95 -2.72
CA GLY A 211 -5.79 19.79 -3.31
C GLY A 211 -5.86 21.16 -2.62
N GLY A 212 -6.84 21.98 -3.02
CA GLY A 212 -7.05 23.31 -2.46
C GLY A 212 -6.04 24.35 -2.93
N ASP A 213 -6.13 25.55 -2.36
CA ASP A 213 -5.29 26.72 -2.73
C ASP A 213 -3.79 26.52 -2.50
N VAL A 214 -3.42 25.69 -1.51
CA VAL A 214 -2.04 25.36 -1.16
C VAL A 214 -1.42 24.26 -2.04
N SER A 215 -2.20 23.67 -2.95
CA SER A 215 -1.73 22.62 -3.84
C SER A 215 -0.46 23.03 -4.59
N LYS A 216 0.50 22.12 -4.68
CA LYS A 216 1.77 22.27 -5.41
C LYS A 216 1.54 22.61 -6.88
N PHE A 217 0.52 22.04 -7.51
CA PHE A 217 0.22 22.11 -8.93
C PHE A 217 -1.15 22.70 -9.21
N GLY A 218 -1.32 23.20 -10.44
CA GLY A 218 -2.52 23.82 -10.95
C GLY A 218 -2.45 25.33 -10.92
N LEU A 219 -3.25 25.97 -11.77
CA LEU A 219 -3.35 27.42 -11.89
C LEU A 219 -4.48 27.93 -10.98
N ASN A 220 -4.24 29.01 -10.26
CA ASN A 220 -5.29 29.75 -9.59
C ASN A 220 -6.09 30.60 -10.61
N SER A 221 -7.17 31.27 -10.18
CA SER A 221 -8.04 32.01 -11.09
C SER A 221 -7.31 33.16 -11.84
N SER A 222 -6.36 33.82 -11.22
CA SER A 222 -5.55 34.89 -11.86
C SER A 222 -4.61 34.30 -12.91
N GLU A 223 -3.87 33.26 -12.55
CA GLU A 223 -2.98 32.54 -13.48
C GLU A 223 -3.75 31.90 -14.65
N LEU A 224 -4.97 31.42 -14.40
CA LEU A 224 -5.85 30.91 -15.46
C LEU A 224 -6.21 32.02 -16.46
N LEU A 225 -6.60 33.22 -15.99
CA LEU A 225 -6.89 34.33 -16.88
C LEU A 225 -5.67 34.76 -17.69
N ASP A 226 -4.48 34.77 -17.08
CA ASP A 226 -3.22 35.03 -17.77
C ASP A 226 -2.93 33.98 -18.84
N ALA A 227 -3.19 32.71 -18.55
CA ALA A 227 -3.06 31.59 -19.50
C ALA A 227 -4.01 31.75 -20.70
N LEU A 228 -5.27 32.09 -20.44
CA LEU A 228 -6.26 32.31 -21.51
C LEU A 228 -5.87 33.50 -22.42
N ALA A 229 -5.45 34.62 -21.82
CA ALA A 229 -4.97 35.77 -22.57
C ALA A 229 -3.69 35.44 -23.38
N PHE A 230 -2.82 34.54 -22.86
CA PHE A 230 -1.66 34.07 -23.60
C PHE A 230 -2.07 33.18 -24.79
N LEU A 231 -3.02 32.27 -24.62
CA LEU A 231 -3.55 31.42 -25.69
C LEU A 231 -4.19 32.26 -26.83
N GLU A 232 -4.99 33.25 -26.49
CA GLU A 232 -5.60 34.18 -27.46
C GLU A 232 -4.54 34.95 -28.27
N ARG A 233 -3.56 35.57 -27.58
CA ARG A 233 -2.47 36.33 -28.24
C ARG A 233 -1.63 35.46 -29.19
N ASN A 234 -1.46 34.17 -28.87
CA ASN A 234 -0.67 33.23 -29.70
C ASN A 234 -1.51 32.44 -30.70
N LYS A 235 -2.82 32.71 -30.82
CA LYS A 235 -3.78 32.02 -31.71
C LYS A 235 -3.89 30.51 -31.39
N LEU A 236 -3.77 30.14 -30.12
CA LEU A 236 -3.87 28.78 -29.61
C LEU A 236 -5.19 28.51 -28.86
N THR A 237 -6.19 29.37 -29.02
CA THR A 237 -7.50 29.24 -28.35
C THR A 237 -8.14 27.87 -28.58
N ASN A 238 -8.10 27.37 -29.82
CA ASN A 238 -8.68 26.06 -30.18
C ASN A 238 -7.85 24.87 -29.71
N CYS A 239 -6.62 25.12 -29.21
CA CYS A 239 -5.77 24.07 -28.68
C CYS A 239 -6.14 23.65 -27.23
N LEU A 240 -6.84 24.54 -26.49
CA LEU A 240 -7.32 24.22 -25.15
C LEU A 240 -8.55 23.32 -25.24
N GLN A 241 -8.39 22.04 -24.91
CA GLN A 241 -9.42 21.03 -25.03
C GLN A 241 -9.85 20.44 -23.69
N LEU A 242 -9.03 20.59 -22.62
CA LEU A 242 -9.24 19.89 -21.37
C LEU A 242 -9.03 20.82 -20.18
N ILE A 243 -9.93 20.71 -19.20
CA ILE A 243 -9.70 21.17 -17.85
C ILE A 243 -9.52 19.97 -16.93
N HIS A 244 -8.49 20.03 -16.07
CA HIS A 244 -8.15 18.99 -15.11
C HIS A 244 -8.17 19.55 -13.68
N PHE A 245 -8.61 18.74 -12.75
CA PHE A 245 -8.43 19.01 -11.32
C PHE A 245 -8.17 17.72 -10.56
N HIS A 246 -7.45 17.84 -9.46
CA HIS A 246 -7.17 16.71 -8.57
C HIS A 246 -7.28 17.19 -7.12
N ILE A 247 -8.16 16.56 -6.35
CA ILE A 247 -8.47 16.93 -4.97
C ILE A 247 -7.78 16.05 -3.93
N GLY A 248 -6.87 15.18 -4.36
CA GLY A 248 -6.10 14.27 -3.52
C GLY A 248 -6.39 12.80 -3.80
N SER A 249 -5.58 11.93 -3.20
CA SER A 249 -5.75 10.47 -3.24
C SER A 249 -6.64 10.02 -2.08
N GLN A 250 -7.22 8.82 -2.17
CA GLN A 250 -7.96 8.18 -1.08
C GLN A 250 -9.04 9.08 -0.45
N ILE A 251 -9.96 9.59 -1.27
CA ILE A 251 -11.05 10.46 -0.77
C ILE A 251 -12.05 9.61 0.01
N THR A 252 -12.15 9.84 1.30
CA THR A 252 -12.98 9.03 2.20
C THR A 252 -14.47 9.43 2.20
N LYS A 253 -14.80 10.67 1.78
CA LYS A 253 -16.14 11.27 1.88
C LYS A 253 -16.66 11.69 0.50
N ILE A 254 -17.74 11.07 0.04
CA ILE A 254 -18.39 11.41 -1.24
C ILE A 254 -18.77 12.89 -1.37
N ARG A 255 -19.13 13.56 -0.25
CA ARG A 255 -19.51 14.98 -0.24
C ARG A 255 -18.39 15.90 -0.77
N ARG A 256 -17.12 15.54 -0.53
CA ARG A 256 -15.98 16.34 -1.02
C ARG A 256 -15.85 16.26 -2.53
N ILE A 257 -16.09 15.08 -3.09
CA ILE A 257 -16.13 14.88 -4.54
C ILE A 257 -17.24 15.72 -5.17
N LYS A 258 -18.45 15.69 -4.59
CA LYS A 258 -19.58 16.51 -5.05
C LYS A 258 -19.28 18.01 -5.06
N ASN A 259 -18.63 18.51 -4.00
CA ASN A 259 -18.29 19.93 -3.90
C ASN A 259 -17.25 20.31 -4.96
N ALA A 260 -16.20 19.50 -5.13
CA ALA A 260 -15.16 19.74 -6.13
C ALA A 260 -15.73 19.72 -7.57
N LEU A 261 -16.61 18.78 -7.88
CA LEU A 261 -17.29 18.72 -9.17
C LEU A 261 -18.14 19.97 -9.44
N ARG A 262 -18.90 20.43 -8.46
CA ARG A 262 -19.69 21.66 -8.59
C ARG A 262 -18.81 22.87 -8.89
N GLU A 263 -17.69 23.01 -8.18
CA GLU A 263 -16.73 24.11 -8.38
C GLU A 263 -16.08 24.01 -9.77
N ALA A 264 -15.55 22.85 -10.14
CA ALA A 264 -14.92 22.61 -11.45
C ALA A 264 -15.88 22.88 -12.63
N MET A 265 -17.13 22.48 -12.49
CA MET A 265 -18.13 22.74 -13.51
C MET A 265 -18.49 24.23 -13.65
N GLN A 266 -18.25 25.08 -12.62
CA GLN A 266 -18.35 26.53 -12.81
C GLN A 266 -17.20 27.06 -13.66
N PHE A 267 -15.98 26.55 -13.52
CA PHE A 267 -14.90 26.90 -14.44
C PHE A 267 -15.24 26.51 -15.88
N TYR A 268 -15.78 25.30 -16.11
CA TYR A 268 -16.26 24.88 -17.42
C TYR A 268 -17.28 25.88 -18.01
N VAL A 269 -18.27 26.31 -17.22
CA VAL A 269 -19.30 27.28 -17.63
C VAL A 269 -18.67 28.63 -18.00
N GLN A 270 -17.75 29.14 -17.18
CA GLN A 270 -17.11 30.44 -17.44
C GLN A 270 -16.21 30.40 -18.67
N LEU A 271 -15.42 29.35 -18.85
CA LEU A 271 -14.58 29.16 -20.04
C LEU A 271 -15.43 29.09 -21.31
N SER A 272 -16.54 28.38 -21.28
CA SER A 272 -17.48 28.29 -22.40
C SER A 272 -18.12 29.65 -22.75
N LYS A 273 -18.46 30.47 -21.72
CA LYS A 273 -19.04 31.82 -21.90
C LYS A 273 -18.06 32.80 -22.54
N ILE A 274 -16.78 32.68 -22.29
CA ILE A 274 -15.74 33.51 -22.89
C ILE A 274 -15.19 32.94 -24.21
N GLY A 275 -15.81 31.89 -24.75
CA GLY A 275 -15.55 31.38 -26.09
C GLY A 275 -14.55 30.23 -26.21
N PHE A 276 -14.08 29.63 -25.12
CA PHE A 276 -13.25 28.45 -25.17
C PHE A 276 -14.10 27.19 -25.28
N LYS A 277 -13.73 26.31 -26.20
CA LYS A 277 -14.41 25.02 -26.38
C LYS A 277 -13.63 23.93 -25.65
N ILE A 278 -14.20 23.46 -24.54
CA ILE A 278 -13.61 22.41 -23.73
C ILE A 278 -14.29 21.07 -24.07
N ASP A 279 -13.53 20.14 -24.59
CA ASP A 279 -14.04 18.80 -25.00
C ASP A 279 -13.98 17.79 -23.85
N PHE A 280 -13.09 18.01 -22.85
CA PHE A 280 -12.87 17.07 -21.75
C PHE A 280 -12.86 17.78 -20.39
N VAL A 281 -13.49 17.14 -19.42
CA VAL A 281 -13.34 17.44 -17.99
C VAL A 281 -12.67 16.25 -17.32
N ASP A 282 -11.43 16.42 -16.94
CA ASP A 282 -10.68 15.41 -16.19
C ASP A 282 -10.85 15.66 -14.71
N ILE A 283 -11.58 14.77 -14.06
CA ILE A 283 -11.91 14.85 -12.65
C ILE A 283 -10.80 14.26 -11.74
N GLY A 284 -9.69 13.88 -12.34
CA GLY A 284 -8.53 13.31 -11.65
C GLY A 284 -8.81 11.96 -11.01
N GLY A 285 -8.00 11.65 -10.01
CA GLY A 285 -8.15 10.46 -9.19
C GLY A 285 -9.00 10.71 -7.94
N GLY A 286 -8.72 9.92 -6.91
CA GLY A 286 -9.33 10.09 -5.59
C GLY A 286 -10.40 9.09 -5.23
N LEU A 287 -10.89 8.27 -6.19
CA LEU A 287 -11.75 7.12 -5.86
C LEU A 287 -11.03 6.23 -4.85
N GLY A 288 -11.58 6.16 -3.63
CA GLY A 288 -10.97 5.50 -2.49
C GLY A 288 -11.02 3.97 -2.56
N VAL A 289 -10.26 3.38 -1.64
CA VAL A 289 -10.29 1.95 -1.32
C VAL A 289 -10.63 1.81 0.17
N ASP A 290 -11.51 0.91 0.51
CA ASP A 290 -11.88 0.63 1.89
C ASP A 290 -10.93 -0.41 2.48
N TYR A 291 -9.75 0.04 2.91
CA TYR A 291 -8.71 -0.85 3.43
C TYR A 291 -9.09 -1.50 4.76
N ASP A 292 -9.85 -0.82 5.61
CA ASP A 292 -10.29 -1.39 6.89
C ASP A 292 -11.66 -2.06 6.83
N GLY A 293 -12.38 -1.90 5.72
CA GLY A 293 -13.68 -2.52 5.49
C GLY A 293 -14.81 -2.00 6.38
N THR A 294 -14.61 -0.85 7.06
CA THR A 294 -15.60 -0.31 8.01
C THR A 294 -16.63 0.60 7.36
N ARG A 295 -16.40 1.03 6.11
CA ARG A 295 -17.19 2.04 5.41
C ARG A 295 -17.41 3.32 6.21
N SER A 296 -16.42 3.67 7.01
CA SER A 296 -16.46 4.84 7.89
C SER A 296 -16.12 6.12 7.12
N SER A 297 -16.86 7.18 7.41
CA SER A 297 -16.51 8.52 6.92
C SER A 297 -15.47 9.24 7.78
N SER A 298 -15.12 8.69 8.94
CA SER A 298 -14.16 9.27 9.90
C SER A 298 -12.77 8.62 9.84
N GLY A 299 -12.66 7.41 9.28
CA GLY A 299 -11.40 6.69 9.12
C GLY A 299 -10.65 7.12 7.85
N GLU A 300 -9.34 7.31 7.95
CA GLU A 300 -8.49 7.63 6.80
C GLU A 300 -8.24 6.43 5.88
N ASN A 301 -8.39 5.22 6.41
CA ASN A 301 -8.20 3.96 5.71
C ASN A 301 -9.51 3.38 5.15
N SER A 302 -10.59 4.15 5.15
CA SER A 302 -11.92 3.73 4.74
C SER A 302 -12.51 4.65 3.68
N MET A 303 -13.66 4.27 3.12
CA MET A 303 -14.50 5.15 2.30
C MET A 303 -15.97 4.85 2.52
N ASN A 304 -16.83 5.88 2.50
CA ASN A 304 -18.27 5.76 2.82
C ASN A 304 -19.19 5.68 1.59
N TYR A 305 -18.67 5.31 0.43
CA TYR A 305 -19.44 5.27 -0.81
C TYR A 305 -19.01 4.10 -1.72
N SER A 306 -19.83 3.77 -2.69
CA SER A 306 -19.55 2.76 -3.71
C SER A 306 -19.03 3.40 -5.01
N ILE A 307 -18.44 2.58 -5.90
CA ILE A 307 -18.06 3.03 -7.25
C ILE A 307 -19.27 3.60 -8.00
N GLN A 308 -20.45 2.96 -7.88
CA GLN A 308 -21.65 3.43 -8.56
C GLN A 308 -22.08 4.81 -8.04
N GLU A 309 -22.02 5.07 -6.73
CA GLU A 309 -22.32 6.39 -6.16
C GLU A 309 -21.32 7.45 -6.65
N TYR A 310 -20.02 7.13 -6.65
CA TYR A 310 -18.99 8.02 -7.20
C TYR A 310 -19.27 8.40 -8.65
N VAL A 311 -19.60 7.42 -9.47
CA VAL A 311 -19.90 7.62 -10.90
C VAL A 311 -21.20 8.39 -11.09
N ASN A 312 -22.27 8.04 -10.37
CA ASN A 312 -23.55 8.72 -10.44
C ASN A 312 -23.41 10.21 -10.11
N ASP A 313 -22.68 10.52 -9.03
CA ASP A 313 -22.43 11.89 -8.60
C ASP A 313 -21.58 12.67 -9.61
N SER A 314 -20.61 12.00 -10.25
CA SER A 314 -19.77 12.62 -11.27
C SER A 314 -20.57 12.96 -12.54
N VAL A 315 -21.37 12.03 -13.01
CA VAL A 315 -22.17 12.19 -14.24
C VAL A 315 -23.33 13.17 -14.00
N SER A 316 -24.10 13.01 -12.91
CA SER A 316 -25.24 13.88 -12.63
C SER A 316 -24.84 15.35 -12.43
N ALA A 317 -23.78 15.60 -11.66
CA ALA A 317 -23.29 16.97 -11.42
C ALA A 317 -22.91 17.69 -12.72
N LEU A 318 -22.29 16.96 -13.66
CA LEU A 318 -21.91 17.50 -14.97
C LEU A 318 -23.16 17.76 -15.83
N VAL A 319 -24.07 16.80 -15.94
CA VAL A 319 -25.30 16.91 -16.73
C VAL A 319 -26.14 18.07 -16.24
N ASP A 320 -26.40 18.18 -14.94
CA ASP A 320 -27.21 19.22 -14.31
C ASP A 320 -26.69 20.63 -14.65
N VAL A 321 -25.38 20.83 -14.56
CA VAL A 321 -24.75 22.13 -14.85
C VAL A 321 -24.84 22.46 -16.35
N CYS A 322 -24.59 21.49 -17.22
CA CYS A 322 -24.68 21.69 -18.68
C CYS A 322 -26.09 22.01 -19.12
N VAL A 323 -27.10 21.26 -18.65
CA VAL A 323 -28.51 21.51 -18.97
C VAL A 323 -28.96 22.88 -18.49
N LYS A 324 -28.65 23.24 -17.23
CA LYS A 324 -29.00 24.54 -16.64
C LYS A 324 -28.42 25.72 -17.41
N ASN A 325 -27.25 25.59 -18.02
CA ASN A 325 -26.57 26.68 -18.75
C ASN A 325 -26.69 26.56 -20.26
N ASN A 326 -27.43 25.58 -20.77
CA ASN A 326 -27.59 25.28 -22.19
C ASN A 326 -26.23 25.10 -22.91
N LEU A 327 -25.33 24.34 -22.29
CA LEU A 327 -24.00 24.03 -22.79
C LEU A 327 -23.88 22.56 -23.24
N PRO A 328 -22.98 22.25 -24.19
CA PRO A 328 -22.69 20.86 -24.53
C PRO A 328 -22.15 20.11 -23.34
N GLN A 329 -22.35 18.81 -23.28
CA GLN A 329 -21.82 17.98 -22.22
C GLN A 329 -20.42 17.49 -22.63
N PRO A 330 -19.35 17.88 -21.90
CA PRO A 330 -17.99 17.43 -22.20
C PRO A 330 -17.80 15.96 -21.87
N ASN A 331 -16.76 15.34 -22.43
CA ASN A 331 -16.35 14.00 -22.05
C ASN A 331 -15.73 14.00 -20.65
N ILE A 332 -15.95 12.94 -19.88
CA ILE A 332 -15.38 12.76 -18.55
C ILE A 332 -14.13 11.91 -18.64
N ILE A 333 -13.03 12.37 -18.03
CA ILE A 333 -11.83 11.56 -17.77
C ILE A 333 -11.73 11.30 -16.28
N THR A 334 -11.33 10.08 -15.89
CA THR A 334 -11.03 9.69 -14.50
C THR A 334 -9.66 9.05 -14.41
N GLU A 335 -8.88 9.41 -13.39
CA GLU A 335 -7.51 8.91 -13.12
C GLU A 335 -7.45 8.06 -11.83
N SER A 336 -8.38 7.14 -11.65
CA SER A 336 -8.57 6.38 -10.40
C SER A 336 -7.68 5.14 -10.29
N GLY A 337 -6.35 5.30 -10.32
CA GLY A 337 -5.38 4.21 -10.33
C GLY A 337 -5.43 3.33 -9.10
N ARG A 338 -5.45 3.90 -7.87
CA ARG A 338 -5.52 3.13 -6.61
C ARG A 338 -6.69 2.15 -6.61
N SER A 339 -7.86 2.59 -7.02
CA SER A 339 -9.07 1.76 -7.06
C SER A 339 -8.99 0.63 -8.11
N LEU A 340 -8.18 0.79 -9.14
CA LEU A 340 -7.91 -0.27 -10.12
C LEU A 340 -6.96 -1.33 -9.56
N THR A 341 -5.85 -0.92 -8.93
CA THR A 341 -4.74 -1.84 -8.66
C THR A 341 -4.69 -2.37 -7.24
N ALA A 342 -5.23 -1.69 -6.21
CA ALA A 342 -5.03 -2.10 -4.82
C ALA A 342 -5.31 -3.59 -4.56
N HIS A 343 -6.39 -4.16 -5.12
CA HIS A 343 -6.84 -5.51 -4.80
C HIS A 343 -6.10 -6.63 -5.55
N HIS A 344 -5.30 -6.29 -6.60
CA HIS A 344 -4.75 -7.32 -7.48
C HIS A 344 -3.55 -8.06 -6.90
N SER A 345 -2.95 -7.57 -5.81
CA SER A 345 -1.81 -8.24 -5.22
C SER A 345 -1.91 -8.45 -3.71
N VAL A 346 -1.26 -9.53 -3.27
CA VAL A 346 -1.16 -9.99 -1.89
C VAL A 346 0.30 -10.31 -1.60
N LEU A 347 0.88 -9.71 -0.58
CA LEU A 347 2.21 -10.07 -0.09
C LEU A 347 2.07 -11.22 0.91
N ILE A 348 2.82 -12.30 0.69
CA ILE A 348 2.89 -13.45 1.61
C ILE A 348 4.27 -13.45 2.27
N ILE A 349 4.25 -13.42 3.60
CA ILE A 349 5.45 -13.47 4.44
C ILE A 349 5.38 -14.66 5.38
N ASP A 350 6.50 -15.30 5.67
CA ASP A 350 6.58 -16.38 6.66
C ASP A 350 7.08 -15.86 8.01
N VAL A 351 6.60 -16.49 9.07
CA VAL A 351 7.04 -16.22 10.43
C VAL A 351 8.26 -17.07 10.73
N LEU A 352 9.37 -16.41 11.04
CA LEU A 352 10.66 -17.05 11.36
C LEU A 352 10.68 -17.59 12.79
N GLU A 353 10.35 -16.73 13.74
CA GLU A 353 10.36 -17.04 15.17
C GLU A 353 9.44 -16.11 15.94
N THR A 354 9.23 -16.41 17.19
CA THR A 354 8.42 -15.58 18.10
C THR A 354 9.17 -15.30 19.41
N THR A 355 9.02 -14.09 19.91
CA THR A 355 9.49 -13.74 21.26
C THR A 355 8.30 -13.48 22.15
N GLN A 356 8.16 -14.30 23.18
CA GLN A 356 7.12 -14.17 24.19
C GLN A 356 7.60 -13.27 25.33
N LEU A 357 6.65 -12.59 25.96
CA LEU A 357 6.94 -11.87 27.19
C LEU A 357 7.32 -12.87 28.30
N PRO A 358 8.34 -12.58 29.11
CA PRO A 358 8.68 -13.41 30.23
C PRO A 358 7.59 -13.31 31.29
N ILE A 359 6.82 -14.38 31.47
CA ILE A 359 5.73 -14.44 32.45
C ILE A 359 6.15 -15.33 33.62
N TRP A 360 5.74 -14.95 34.84
CA TRP A 360 5.93 -15.77 36.03
C TRP A 360 5.06 -17.03 35.91
N SER A 361 5.64 -18.20 36.18
CA SER A 361 4.92 -19.46 36.18
C SER A 361 4.51 -19.87 37.60
N GLU A 362 3.37 -20.54 37.73
CA GLU A 362 2.87 -21.05 39.01
C GLU A 362 3.84 -22.01 39.73
N ASN A 363 4.83 -22.55 39.02
CA ASN A 363 5.87 -23.40 39.58
C ASN A 363 7.07 -22.61 40.17
N MET A 364 7.03 -21.28 40.10
CA MET A 364 8.08 -20.41 40.67
C MET A 364 7.58 -19.88 42.01
N GLU A 365 8.34 -20.09 43.05
CA GLU A 365 8.04 -19.60 44.40
C GLU A 365 8.94 -18.41 44.72
N ILE A 366 8.39 -17.44 45.44
CA ILE A 366 9.13 -16.37 46.09
C ILE A 366 9.48 -16.85 47.50
N GLY A 367 10.77 -16.91 47.80
CA GLY A 367 11.30 -17.32 49.12
C GLY A 367 11.44 -16.14 50.09
N GLU A 368 11.52 -16.45 51.39
CA GLU A 368 11.73 -15.44 52.46
C GLU A 368 13.05 -14.64 52.30
N ASN A 369 14.01 -15.16 51.53
CA ASN A 369 15.31 -14.53 51.27
C ASN A 369 15.39 -13.78 49.95
N ASP A 370 14.31 -13.71 49.19
CA ASP A 370 14.28 -12.92 47.95
C ASP A 370 14.21 -11.42 48.26
N HIS A 371 14.60 -10.60 47.30
CA HIS A 371 14.67 -9.15 47.46
C HIS A 371 13.25 -8.56 47.71
N GLU A 372 13.18 -7.56 48.61
CA GLU A 372 11.90 -6.96 49.03
C GLU A 372 11.00 -6.50 47.85
N LEU A 373 11.58 -5.89 46.80
CA LEU A 373 10.85 -5.48 45.61
C LEU A 373 10.22 -6.67 44.85
N ALA A 374 10.88 -7.83 44.83
CA ALA A 374 10.33 -9.03 44.22
C ALA A 374 9.17 -9.58 45.04
N VAL A 375 9.28 -9.59 46.37
CA VAL A 375 8.24 -10.01 47.30
C VAL A 375 7.01 -9.08 47.21
N GLU A 376 7.24 -7.77 47.16
CA GLU A 376 6.17 -6.78 47.05
C GLU A 376 5.41 -6.92 45.72
N LEU A 377 6.12 -7.03 44.59
CA LEU A 377 5.49 -7.22 43.28
C LEU A 377 4.76 -8.57 43.17
N TYR A 378 5.25 -9.62 43.82
CA TYR A 378 4.56 -10.90 43.92
C TYR A 378 3.24 -10.76 44.69
N ASN A 379 3.22 -10.03 45.80
CA ASN A 379 2.03 -9.77 46.60
C ASN A 379 0.98 -8.96 45.81
N ILE A 380 1.41 -8.02 44.96
CA ILE A 380 0.53 -7.30 44.04
C ILE A 380 -0.10 -8.28 43.05
N TRP A 381 0.72 -9.11 42.40
CA TRP A 381 0.25 -10.08 41.42
C TRP A 381 -0.72 -11.10 42.01
N ASP A 382 -0.43 -11.65 43.19
CA ASP A 382 -1.26 -12.66 43.86
C ASP A 382 -2.64 -12.11 44.31
N LYS A 383 -2.72 -10.80 44.64
CA LYS A 383 -3.93 -10.17 45.20
C LYS A 383 -4.65 -9.22 44.24
N ILE A 384 -4.17 -9.05 43.02
CA ILE A 384 -4.74 -8.10 42.07
C ILE A 384 -6.21 -8.39 41.77
N ASN A 385 -7.04 -7.35 41.80
CA ASN A 385 -8.47 -7.47 41.53
C ASN A 385 -9.04 -6.17 40.95
N SER A 386 -10.28 -6.24 40.43
CA SER A 386 -10.94 -5.12 39.73
C SER A 386 -11.12 -3.85 40.54
N SER A 387 -11.13 -3.93 41.89
CA SER A 387 -11.35 -2.76 42.76
C SER A 387 -10.06 -1.94 42.95
N ARG A 388 -8.91 -2.56 42.84
CA ARG A 388 -7.60 -1.93 43.07
C ARG A 388 -6.68 -1.91 41.82
N VAL A 389 -7.13 -2.42 40.69
CA VAL A 389 -6.28 -2.64 39.49
C VAL A 389 -5.54 -1.38 39.03
N PHE A 390 -6.10 -0.20 39.26
CA PHE A 390 -5.45 1.06 38.90
C PHE A 390 -4.28 1.39 39.83
N GLU A 391 -4.50 1.24 41.13
CA GLU A 391 -3.44 1.43 42.16
C GLU A 391 -2.36 0.35 41.99
N ASP A 392 -2.74 -0.91 41.93
CA ASP A 392 -1.83 -2.06 41.78
C ASP A 392 -0.96 -1.93 40.50
N TRP A 393 -1.51 -1.35 39.42
CA TRP A 393 -0.74 -1.07 38.21
C TRP A 393 0.32 0.03 38.43
N HIS A 394 -0.03 1.11 39.13
CA HIS A 394 0.92 2.19 39.44
C HIS A 394 2.03 1.71 40.37
N ASP A 395 1.68 0.93 41.39
CA ASP A 395 2.65 0.33 42.30
C ASP A 395 3.62 -0.60 41.54
N ALA A 396 3.11 -1.43 40.61
CA ALA A 396 3.94 -2.29 39.80
C ALA A 396 4.90 -1.51 38.87
N LEU A 397 4.45 -0.39 38.30
CA LEU A 397 5.32 0.49 37.52
C LEU A 397 6.43 1.10 38.35
N GLN A 398 6.11 1.58 39.55
CA GLN A 398 7.08 2.17 40.47
C GLN A 398 8.14 1.14 40.92
N ILE A 399 7.72 -0.07 41.32
CA ILE A 399 8.64 -1.16 41.69
C ILE A 399 9.58 -1.49 40.54
N ARG A 400 9.04 -1.55 39.30
CA ARG A 400 9.87 -1.82 38.12
C ARG A 400 10.92 -0.72 37.89
N GLU A 401 10.53 0.55 37.99
CA GLU A 401 11.44 1.68 37.83
C GLU A 401 12.56 1.66 38.89
N GLU A 402 12.19 1.45 40.15
CA GLU A 402 13.16 1.32 41.27
C GLU A 402 14.12 0.15 41.04
N ALA A 403 13.63 -1.01 40.64
CA ALA A 403 14.48 -2.17 40.34
C ALA A 403 15.46 -1.90 39.19
N LEU A 404 15.07 -1.17 38.16
CA LEU A 404 15.94 -0.77 37.07
C LEU A 404 17.02 0.21 37.53
N GLU A 405 16.67 1.14 38.39
CA GLU A 405 17.61 2.09 39.00
C GLU A 405 18.62 1.38 39.89
N LEU A 406 18.20 0.52 40.82
CA LEU A 406 19.08 -0.26 41.69
C LEU A 406 20.01 -1.17 40.89
N PHE A 407 19.49 -1.80 39.83
CA PHE A 407 20.32 -2.61 38.93
C PHE A 407 21.40 -1.76 38.24
N SER A 408 21.06 -0.57 37.78
CA SER A 408 21.97 0.37 37.11
C SER A 408 23.09 0.84 38.07
N LEU A 409 22.78 0.94 39.36
CA LEU A 409 23.74 1.27 40.42
C LEU A 409 24.56 0.07 40.90
N GLY A 410 24.32 -1.15 40.40
CA GLY A 410 24.98 -2.37 40.85
C GLY A 410 24.51 -2.87 42.21
N LEU A 411 23.37 -2.41 42.70
CA LEU A 411 22.78 -2.76 44.00
C LEU A 411 21.73 -3.89 43.90
N LEU A 412 21.33 -4.27 42.69
CA LEU A 412 20.44 -5.39 42.41
C LEU A 412 21.14 -6.42 41.52
N ASP A 413 21.02 -7.69 41.83
CA ASP A 413 21.58 -8.75 40.99
C ASP A 413 20.70 -9.11 39.80
N LEU A 414 21.27 -9.79 38.79
CA LEU A 414 20.60 -10.17 37.56
C LEU A 414 19.42 -11.14 37.80
N LYS A 415 19.52 -12.05 38.76
CA LYS A 415 18.49 -13.03 39.10
C LYS A 415 17.23 -12.30 39.61
N THR A 416 17.43 -11.40 40.57
CA THR A 416 16.34 -10.59 41.14
C THR A 416 15.69 -9.70 40.09
N ARG A 417 16.48 -9.06 39.22
CA ARG A 417 15.95 -8.29 38.09
C ARG A 417 15.08 -9.16 37.20
N ALA A 418 15.53 -10.36 36.84
CA ALA A 418 14.72 -11.27 35.98
C ALA A 418 13.45 -11.75 36.67
N GLN A 419 13.44 -11.93 37.99
CA GLN A 419 12.24 -12.24 38.76
C GLN A 419 11.20 -11.07 38.67
N ILE A 420 11.67 -9.85 38.92
CA ILE A 420 10.82 -8.64 38.84
C ILE A 420 10.26 -8.44 37.42
N GLU A 421 11.09 -8.63 36.39
CA GLU A 421 10.60 -8.55 35.00
C GLU A 421 9.47 -9.55 34.72
N LYS A 422 9.61 -10.80 35.15
CA LYS A 422 8.55 -11.83 34.98
C LYS A 422 7.26 -11.48 35.72
N LEU A 423 7.39 -11.05 36.97
CA LEU A 423 6.25 -10.63 37.80
C LEU A 423 5.54 -9.42 37.18
N PHE A 424 6.31 -8.42 36.75
CA PHE A 424 5.75 -7.23 36.11
C PHE A 424 4.88 -7.56 34.88
N TRP A 425 5.38 -8.43 34.01
CA TRP A 425 4.62 -8.84 32.82
C TRP A 425 3.40 -9.69 33.18
N SER A 426 3.44 -10.45 34.27
CA SER A 426 2.28 -11.16 34.80
C SER A 426 1.22 -10.20 35.33
N VAL A 427 1.63 -9.19 36.13
CA VAL A 427 0.73 -8.11 36.57
C VAL A 427 0.12 -7.40 35.37
N ALA A 428 0.92 -7.02 34.35
CA ALA A 428 0.44 -6.35 33.15
C ALA A 428 -0.63 -7.19 32.41
N ARG A 429 -0.44 -8.50 32.29
CA ARG A 429 -1.40 -9.43 31.69
C ARG A 429 -2.73 -9.42 32.47
N ASP A 430 -2.65 -9.57 33.79
CA ASP A 430 -3.84 -9.67 34.64
C ASP A 430 -4.57 -8.31 34.73
N VAL A 431 -3.85 -7.19 34.76
CA VAL A 431 -4.40 -5.83 34.58
C VAL A 431 -5.19 -5.71 33.27
N ASN A 432 -4.66 -6.20 32.17
CA ASN A 432 -5.36 -6.15 30.89
C ASN A 432 -6.61 -7.01 30.87
N GLU A 433 -6.61 -8.19 31.49
CA GLU A 433 -7.80 -9.04 31.60
C GLU A 433 -8.90 -8.37 32.43
N LEU A 434 -8.53 -7.79 33.56
CA LEU A 434 -9.47 -7.03 34.40
C LEU A 434 -10.02 -5.79 33.68
N THR A 435 -9.14 -5.07 32.97
CA THR A 435 -9.52 -3.87 32.18
C THR A 435 -10.56 -4.18 31.10
N ARG A 436 -10.44 -5.33 30.42
CA ARG A 436 -11.41 -5.77 29.40
C ARG A 436 -12.83 -5.97 29.95
N SER A 437 -12.97 -6.28 31.24
CA SER A 437 -14.25 -6.45 31.89
C SER A 437 -14.91 -5.12 32.33
N MET A 438 -14.15 -4.01 32.27
CA MET A 438 -14.64 -2.69 32.73
C MET A 438 -15.49 -2.00 31.67
N LYS A 439 -16.56 -1.36 32.10
CA LYS A 439 -17.48 -0.59 31.23
C LYS A 439 -16.81 0.69 30.66
N HIS A 440 -16.00 1.36 31.48
CA HIS A 440 -15.29 2.60 31.17
C HIS A 440 -13.86 2.58 31.73
N PRO A 441 -12.93 1.81 31.12
CA PRO A 441 -11.58 1.71 31.66
C PRO A 441 -10.81 3.03 31.47
N PRO A 442 -9.98 3.44 32.45
CA PRO A 442 -9.04 4.56 32.30
C PRO A 442 -8.12 4.39 31.11
N GLU A 443 -7.70 5.51 30.49
CA GLU A 443 -6.85 5.47 29.31
C GLU A 443 -5.50 4.78 29.57
N GLU A 444 -4.92 4.97 30.75
CA GLU A 444 -3.66 4.36 31.15
C GLU A 444 -3.75 2.83 31.16
N LEU A 445 -4.84 2.27 31.70
CA LEU A 445 -5.05 0.82 31.69
C LEU A 445 -5.28 0.28 30.26
N ARG A 446 -5.92 1.07 29.38
CA ARG A 446 -6.05 0.70 27.95
C ARG A 446 -4.70 0.62 27.25
N LYS A 447 -3.72 1.45 27.65
CA LYS A 447 -2.37 1.41 27.07
C LYS A 447 -1.63 0.11 27.38
N VAL A 448 -1.96 -0.57 28.49
CA VAL A 448 -1.36 -1.87 28.86
C VAL A 448 -1.56 -2.91 27.74
N ALA A 449 -2.74 -2.93 27.12
CA ALA A 449 -3.03 -3.82 26.01
C ALA A 449 -2.06 -3.67 24.83
N ARG A 450 -1.42 -2.52 24.65
CA ARG A 450 -0.45 -2.25 23.58
C ARG A 450 0.93 -2.83 23.87
N MET A 451 1.23 -3.16 25.11
CA MET A 451 2.53 -3.67 25.58
C MET A 451 2.59 -5.20 25.53
N LEU A 452 1.44 -5.87 25.48
CA LEU A 452 1.32 -7.32 25.67
C LEU A 452 1.47 -8.18 24.41
N PRO A 453 1.24 -7.68 23.17
CA PRO A 453 1.41 -8.53 22.01
C PRO A 453 2.81 -9.12 21.91
N GLU A 454 2.87 -10.41 21.60
CA GLU A 454 4.12 -11.11 21.30
C GLU A 454 4.77 -10.54 20.04
N LYS A 455 6.07 -10.71 19.87
CA LYS A 455 6.75 -10.30 18.65
C LYS A 455 6.87 -11.51 17.73
N TYR A 456 6.29 -11.39 16.53
CA TYR A 456 6.43 -12.36 15.45
C TYR A 456 7.39 -11.79 14.43
N PHE A 457 8.60 -12.36 14.33
CA PHE A 457 9.61 -11.95 13.35
C PHE A 457 9.27 -12.62 12.02
N CYS A 458 9.07 -11.79 11.01
CA CYS A 458 8.64 -12.20 9.69
C CYS A 458 9.72 -11.89 8.65
N ASN A 459 9.93 -12.81 7.72
CA ASN A 459 10.89 -12.67 6.64
C ASN A 459 10.38 -11.66 5.60
N PHE A 460 10.66 -10.39 5.79
CA PHE A 460 10.38 -9.30 4.86
C PHE A 460 11.06 -8.01 5.34
N SER A 461 11.12 -7.00 4.49
CA SER A 461 11.43 -5.61 4.85
C SER A 461 10.16 -4.77 4.76
N LEU A 462 9.80 -4.08 5.83
CA LEU A 462 8.68 -3.15 5.85
C LEU A 462 8.91 -1.99 4.88
N PHE A 463 10.15 -1.49 4.84
CA PHE A 463 10.54 -0.36 4.00
C PHE A 463 10.44 -0.68 2.51
N GLN A 464 10.82 -1.89 2.12
CA GLN A 464 10.74 -2.34 0.74
C GLN A 464 9.32 -2.71 0.32
N SER A 465 8.60 -3.47 1.17
CA SER A 465 7.34 -4.09 0.75
C SER A 465 6.09 -3.28 1.11
N LEU A 466 6.13 -2.46 2.16
CA LEU A 466 4.98 -1.73 2.71
C LEU A 466 5.35 -0.28 3.11
N PRO A 467 5.97 0.50 2.22
CA PRO A 467 6.48 1.84 2.56
C PRO A 467 5.38 2.77 3.09
N ASP A 468 4.15 2.70 2.59
CA ASP A 468 3.04 3.53 3.09
C ASP A 468 2.65 3.19 4.54
N SER A 469 2.88 1.95 4.99
CA SER A 469 2.63 1.59 6.40
C SER A 469 3.60 2.32 7.32
N TRP A 470 4.86 2.41 6.93
CA TRP A 470 5.90 3.13 7.65
C TRP A 470 5.78 4.66 7.51
N ALA A 471 5.72 5.15 6.26
CA ALA A 471 5.84 6.58 5.97
C ALA A 471 4.59 7.39 6.37
N ILE A 472 3.41 6.80 6.23
CA ILE A 472 2.14 7.51 6.41
C ILE A 472 1.12 6.75 7.27
N ASP A 473 1.55 5.74 8.02
CA ASP A 473 0.68 4.98 8.93
C ASP A 473 -0.55 4.35 8.21
N GLN A 474 -0.37 3.95 6.91
CA GLN A 474 -1.40 3.28 6.13
C GLN A 474 -1.64 1.88 6.69
N MET A 475 -2.89 1.58 7.06
CA MET A 475 -3.26 0.22 7.43
C MET A 475 -3.60 -0.61 6.20
N PHE A 476 -3.13 -1.85 6.21
CA PHE A 476 -3.50 -2.89 5.25
C PHE A 476 -4.23 -4.03 5.97
N PRO A 477 -5.14 -4.75 5.32
CA PRO A 477 -5.67 -5.99 5.87
C PRO A 477 -4.55 -7.02 6.01
N ILE A 478 -4.36 -7.55 7.21
CA ILE A 478 -3.29 -8.51 7.53
C ILE A 478 -3.91 -9.65 8.32
N MET A 479 -3.64 -10.89 7.90
CA MET A 479 -4.12 -12.08 8.62
C MET A 479 -3.34 -13.33 8.22
N PRO A 480 -3.39 -14.41 9.02
CA PRO A 480 -2.89 -15.72 8.60
C PRO A 480 -3.64 -16.22 7.35
N ILE A 481 -2.93 -16.91 6.43
CA ILE A 481 -3.58 -17.47 5.23
C ILE A 481 -4.10 -18.90 5.42
N ALA A 482 -3.81 -19.53 6.57
CA ALA A 482 -4.26 -20.87 6.90
C ALA A 482 -4.62 -21.00 8.39
N ARG A 483 -5.19 -22.15 8.79
CA ARG A 483 -5.65 -22.44 10.15
C ARG A 483 -6.78 -21.51 10.63
N LEU A 484 -7.58 -20.99 9.71
CA LEU A 484 -8.68 -20.09 10.02
C LEU A 484 -9.94 -20.80 10.52
N ASP A 485 -9.93 -22.13 10.56
CA ASP A 485 -10.88 -22.99 11.28
C ASP A 485 -10.50 -23.23 12.74
N GLU A 486 -9.28 -22.81 13.17
CA GLU A 486 -8.79 -22.82 14.54
C GLU A 486 -8.99 -21.45 15.20
N LYS A 487 -9.28 -21.44 16.51
CA LYS A 487 -9.34 -20.17 17.27
C LYS A 487 -7.93 -19.62 17.48
N PRO A 488 -7.63 -18.37 17.08
CA PRO A 488 -6.37 -17.73 17.43
C PRO A 488 -6.18 -17.70 18.95
N ASN A 489 -4.99 -18.08 19.39
CA ASN A 489 -4.65 -18.20 20.81
C ASN A 489 -3.52 -17.26 21.24
N ARG A 490 -3.00 -16.44 20.32
CA ARG A 490 -1.95 -15.46 20.54
C ARG A 490 -2.37 -14.09 19.99
N LEU A 491 -1.72 -13.05 20.48
CA LEU A 491 -1.82 -11.69 19.96
C LEU A 491 -0.42 -11.21 19.65
N ALA A 492 -0.17 -10.77 18.41
CA ALA A 492 1.18 -10.44 17.93
C ALA A 492 1.30 -9.04 17.33
N THR A 493 2.48 -8.46 17.45
CA THR A 493 3.00 -7.45 16.50
C THR A 493 3.92 -8.15 15.50
N LEU A 494 3.95 -7.68 14.26
CA LEU A 494 4.86 -8.20 13.24
C LEU A 494 6.13 -7.34 13.23
N GLN A 495 7.28 -8.00 13.29
CA GLN A 495 8.59 -7.38 13.17
C GLN A 495 9.19 -7.83 11.84
N ASP A 496 9.78 -6.92 11.09
CA ASP A 496 10.56 -7.28 9.92
C ASP A 496 11.98 -7.74 10.30
N ILE A 497 12.79 -8.08 9.32
CA ILE A 497 14.17 -8.54 9.55
C ILE A 497 15.22 -7.42 9.40
N THR A 498 14.80 -6.18 9.20
CA THR A 498 15.73 -5.05 9.19
C THR A 498 16.22 -4.74 10.60
N CYS A 499 17.35 -4.04 10.71
CA CYS A 499 17.86 -3.64 12.02
C CYS A 499 17.18 -2.38 12.58
N ASP A 500 16.26 -1.77 11.84
CA ASP A 500 15.59 -0.55 12.26
C ASP A 500 14.40 -0.85 13.20
N SER A 501 14.29 -0.07 14.27
CA SER A 501 13.19 -0.21 15.24
C SER A 501 11.80 0.15 14.67
N ASP A 502 11.74 0.86 13.54
CA ASP A 502 10.51 1.19 12.83
C ASP A 502 10.02 0.07 11.91
N GLY A 503 10.86 -0.97 11.66
CA GLY A 503 10.51 -2.17 10.90
C GLY A 503 9.47 -3.04 11.61
N LYS A 504 8.31 -2.47 11.96
CA LYS A 504 7.25 -3.17 12.71
C LYS A 504 5.85 -2.74 12.31
N ILE A 505 4.91 -3.67 12.38
CA ILE A 505 3.48 -3.40 12.27
C ILE A 505 2.82 -3.69 13.62
N SER A 506 2.17 -2.69 14.21
CA SER A 506 1.52 -2.78 15.53
C SER A 506 0.03 -2.44 15.50
N LYS A 507 -0.47 -1.89 14.39
CA LYS A 507 -1.88 -1.57 14.17
C LYS A 507 -2.45 -2.45 13.07
N PHE A 508 -3.60 -3.05 13.31
CA PHE A 508 -4.23 -4.00 12.40
C PHE A 508 -5.69 -3.67 12.19
N VAL A 509 -6.21 -4.06 11.02
CA VAL A 509 -7.63 -3.93 10.69
C VAL A 509 -8.46 -4.84 11.61
N SER A 510 -9.56 -4.30 12.12
CA SER A 510 -10.56 -5.04 12.90
C SER A 510 -11.97 -4.54 12.55
N PRO A 511 -13.03 -5.27 12.91
CA PRO A 511 -14.41 -4.82 12.68
C PRO A 511 -14.76 -3.46 13.29
N GLN A 512 -14.01 -3.03 14.31
CA GLN A 512 -14.17 -1.73 14.97
C GLN A 512 -13.22 -0.64 14.41
N GLY A 513 -12.50 -0.93 13.33
CA GLY A 513 -11.51 -0.05 12.71
C GLY A 513 -10.08 -0.52 12.95
N ALA A 514 -9.41 -0.04 13.99
CA ALA A 514 -8.04 -0.42 14.30
C ALA A 514 -7.94 -1.19 15.63
N SER A 515 -7.11 -2.25 15.66
CA SER A 515 -6.70 -2.95 16.87
C SER A 515 -5.18 -2.90 17.05
N TYR A 516 -4.73 -3.01 18.29
CA TYR A 516 -3.31 -3.16 18.63
C TYR A 516 -3.02 -4.64 18.88
N GLY A 517 -2.28 -5.24 17.96
CA GLY A 517 -1.98 -6.66 17.94
C GLY A 517 -2.91 -7.46 17.00
N LEU A 518 -2.29 -8.34 16.24
CA LEU A 518 -2.92 -9.28 15.32
C LEU A 518 -3.25 -10.57 16.06
N PRO A 519 -4.51 -11.04 16.06
CA PRO A 519 -4.81 -12.39 16.52
C PRO A 519 -4.13 -13.42 15.62
N VAL A 520 -3.36 -14.33 16.19
CA VAL A 520 -2.58 -15.35 15.49
C VAL A 520 -2.58 -16.67 16.25
N HIS A 521 -2.01 -17.72 15.65
CA HIS A 521 -1.89 -19.02 16.27
C HIS A 521 -0.46 -19.28 16.73
N SER A 522 -0.27 -20.04 17.79
CA SER A 522 1.05 -20.54 18.17
C SER A 522 1.69 -21.30 16.99
N LEU A 523 2.98 -21.12 16.79
CA LEU A 523 3.73 -21.84 15.77
C LEU A 523 3.74 -23.34 16.08
N LYS A 524 3.69 -24.16 15.03
CA LYS A 524 3.87 -25.61 15.10
C LYS A 524 5.25 -25.96 14.56
N ASN A 525 6.00 -26.81 15.26
CA ASN A 525 7.34 -27.19 14.84
C ASN A 525 7.33 -27.87 13.46
N GLY A 526 8.17 -27.37 12.57
CA GLY A 526 8.31 -27.93 11.21
C GLY A 526 7.24 -27.53 10.21
N GLU A 527 6.24 -26.74 10.62
CA GLU A 527 5.21 -26.22 9.72
C GLU A 527 5.44 -24.72 9.45
N PRO A 528 5.48 -24.28 8.19
CA PRO A 528 5.56 -22.86 7.88
C PRO A 528 4.27 -22.15 8.31
N TYR A 529 4.39 -20.95 8.85
CA TYR A 529 3.26 -20.12 9.24
C TYR A 529 3.28 -18.84 8.43
N TYR A 530 2.37 -18.75 7.47
CA TYR A 530 2.28 -17.65 6.53
C TYR A 530 1.27 -16.59 6.98
N ILE A 531 1.66 -15.33 6.84
CA ILE A 531 0.81 -14.16 7.00
C ILE A 531 0.62 -13.52 5.62
N GLY A 532 -0.62 -13.22 5.26
CA GLY A 532 -0.97 -12.45 4.07
C GLY A 532 -1.19 -10.98 4.42
N VAL A 533 -0.61 -10.09 3.61
CA VAL A 533 -0.90 -8.66 3.59
C VAL A 533 -1.62 -8.35 2.29
N PHE A 534 -2.87 -7.89 2.40
CA PHE A 534 -3.77 -7.74 1.27
C PHE A 534 -3.87 -6.28 0.81
N LEU A 535 -4.35 -6.07 -0.42
CA LEU A 535 -4.58 -4.75 -1.02
C LEU A 535 -3.30 -3.92 -1.24
N VAL A 536 -2.19 -4.59 -1.51
CA VAL A 536 -0.87 -3.94 -1.66
C VAL A 536 -0.54 -3.54 -3.10
N GLY A 537 -1.45 -3.74 -4.06
CA GLY A 537 -1.20 -3.50 -5.49
C GLY A 537 -1.04 -2.04 -5.91
N ALA A 538 -1.30 -1.09 -5.02
CA ALA A 538 -1.17 0.34 -5.30
C ALA A 538 -0.03 0.95 -4.50
N TYR A 539 0.95 1.53 -5.19
CA TYR A 539 2.12 2.27 -4.68
C TYR A 539 3.21 1.44 -3.99
N GLN A 540 2.90 0.33 -3.33
CA GLN A 540 3.85 -0.33 -2.43
C GLN A 540 5.11 -0.82 -3.16
N GLU A 541 4.98 -1.49 -4.29
CA GLU A 541 6.13 -2.04 -5.04
C GLU A 541 7.09 -0.97 -5.57
N ILE A 542 6.60 0.22 -5.86
CA ILE A 542 7.38 1.26 -6.55
C ILE A 542 7.86 2.39 -5.65
N LEU A 543 7.38 2.43 -4.40
CA LEU A 543 7.84 3.36 -3.37
C LEU A 543 8.76 2.69 -2.35
N GLY A 544 9.10 1.41 -2.56
CA GLY A 544 9.97 0.65 -1.69
C GLY A 544 11.37 1.27 -1.56
N ASP A 545 12.01 1.06 -0.41
CA ASP A 545 13.34 1.55 -0.08
C ASP A 545 14.20 0.41 0.47
N MET A 546 15.43 0.31 -0.04
CA MET A 546 16.37 -0.79 0.24
C MET A 546 17.10 -0.63 1.58
N HIS A 547 16.37 -0.43 2.68
CA HIS A 547 16.99 -0.42 4.00
C HIS A 547 17.67 -1.76 4.29
N ASN A 548 18.92 -1.75 4.76
CA ASN A 548 19.81 -2.90 4.88
C ASN A 548 20.05 -3.69 3.56
N LEU A 549 19.82 -3.10 2.42
CA LEU A 549 19.94 -3.71 1.08
C LEU A 549 19.02 -4.93 0.86
N PHE A 550 17.86 -4.95 1.51
CA PHE A 550 16.79 -5.86 1.11
C PHE A 550 16.14 -5.31 -0.16
N GLY A 551 16.21 -6.06 -1.24
CA GLY A 551 15.71 -5.69 -2.55
C GLY A 551 14.25 -6.09 -2.78
N ASP A 552 13.81 -6.02 -4.04
CA ASP A 552 12.48 -6.45 -4.44
C ASP A 552 12.23 -7.92 -4.12
N THR A 553 10.98 -8.22 -3.74
CA THR A 553 10.56 -9.59 -3.41
C THR A 553 10.30 -10.42 -4.66
N ASN A 554 10.35 -11.74 -4.53
CA ASN A 554 9.80 -12.62 -5.56
C ASN A 554 8.37 -12.22 -5.91
N ALA A 555 8.04 -12.16 -7.20
CA ALA A 555 6.68 -11.86 -7.65
C ALA A 555 6.14 -12.98 -8.55
N VAL A 556 4.89 -13.37 -8.30
CA VAL A 556 4.26 -14.49 -8.99
C VAL A 556 2.93 -14.05 -9.60
N HIS A 557 2.79 -14.22 -10.91
CA HIS A 557 1.55 -13.96 -11.63
C HIS A 557 0.71 -15.23 -11.68
N ILE A 558 -0.51 -15.15 -11.18
CA ILE A 558 -1.48 -16.23 -11.13
C ILE A 558 -2.63 -15.87 -12.05
N SER A 559 -2.79 -16.62 -13.12
CA SER A 559 -3.92 -16.53 -14.03
C SER A 559 -5.02 -17.51 -13.57
N VAL A 560 -6.28 -17.10 -13.64
CA VAL A 560 -7.40 -17.86 -13.11
C VAL A 560 -8.51 -17.93 -14.15
N ASP A 561 -8.94 -19.15 -14.47
CA ASP A 561 -10.10 -19.37 -15.31
C ASP A 561 -11.24 -20.10 -14.54
N LYS A 562 -12.21 -20.64 -15.27
CA LYS A 562 -13.33 -21.39 -14.66
C LYS A 562 -12.93 -22.78 -14.14
N ASP A 563 -11.84 -23.33 -14.66
CA ASP A 563 -11.42 -24.73 -14.41
C ASP A 563 -10.32 -24.81 -13.34
N GLY A 564 -9.62 -23.67 -13.02
CA GLY A 564 -8.58 -23.63 -12.01
C GLY A 564 -7.68 -22.41 -12.10
N PHE A 565 -6.45 -22.54 -11.62
CA PHE A 565 -5.43 -21.50 -11.71
C PHE A 565 -4.14 -22.05 -12.32
N GLU A 566 -3.34 -21.14 -12.85
CA GLU A 566 -2.01 -21.43 -13.39
C GLU A 566 -1.01 -20.39 -12.85
N ILE A 567 0.18 -20.84 -12.46
CA ILE A 567 1.32 -19.96 -12.22
C ILE A 567 1.89 -19.54 -13.58
N ALA A 568 1.39 -18.41 -14.10
CA ALA A 568 1.70 -17.95 -15.44
C ALA A 568 3.14 -17.44 -15.56
N GLN A 569 3.68 -16.82 -14.51
CA GLN A 569 5.05 -16.31 -14.49
C GLN A 569 5.56 -16.21 -13.05
N VAL A 570 6.83 -16.57 -12.85
CA VAL A 570 7.61 -16.26 -11.66
C VAL A 570 8.67 -15.24 -12.04
N ILE A 571 8.80 -14.18 -11.27
CA ILE A 571 9.81 -13.14 -11.40
C ILE A 571 10.63 -13.21 -10.13
N ASP A 572 11.89 -13.58 -10.26
CA ASP A 572 12.80 -13.64 -9.13
C ASP A 572 13.00 -12.23 -8.56
N GLY A 573 13.05 -12.15 -7.24
CA GLY A 573 13.43 -10.94 -6.54
C GLY A 573 14.91 -10.60 -6.75
N GLU A 574 15.33 -9.45 -6.25
CA GLU A 574 16.70 -8.98 -6.43
C GLU A 574 17.70 -9.86 -5.66
N THR A 575 18.80 -10.18 -6.34
CA THR A 575 19.95 -10.87 -5.75
C THR A 575 20.82 -9.90 -4.95
N VAL A 576 21.69 -10.45 -4.11
CA VAL A 576 22.72 -9.67 -3.41
C VAL A 576 23.60 -8.87 -4.41
N ALA A 577 23.90 -9.43 -5.58
CA ALA A 577 24.66 -8.74 -6.62
C ALA A 577 23.90 -7.54 -7.21
N ASP A 578 22.59 -7.67 -7.42
CA ASP A 578 21.76 -6.60 -8.00
C ASP A 578 21.70 -5.39 -7.07
N VAL A 579 21.38 -5.60 -5.79
CA VAL A 579 21.30 -4.50 -4.80
C VAL A 579 22.67 -3.88 -4.53
N LEU A 580 23.77 -4.66 -4.57
CA LEU A 580 25.11 -4.13 -4.44
C LEU A 580 25.52 -3.29 -5.66
N ASP A 581 25.15 -3.71 -6.87
CA ASP A 581 25.42 -2.94 -8.10
C ASP A 581 24.64 -1.63 -8.13
N TYR A 582 23.40 -1.63 -7.64
CA TYR A 582 22.58 -0.42 -7.50
C TYR A 582 23.25 0.65 -6.62
N VAL A 583 23.95 0.22 -5.55
CA VAL A 583 24.72 1.13 -4.68
C VAL A 583 26.22 1.21 -5.06
N GLU A 584 26.53 0.93 -6.31
CA GLU A 584 27.84 1.13 -6.96
C GLU A 584 28.96 0.16 -6.50
N TYR A 585 28.64 -0.96 -5.87
CA TYR A 585 29.59 -2.04 -5.62
C TYR A 585 29.59 -3.02 -6.81
N SER A 586 30.64 -2.97 -7.64
CA SER A 586 30.80 -3.94 -8.72
C SER A 586 31.06 -5.35 -8.19
N PRO A 587 30.20 -6.35 -8.45
CA PRO A 587 30.41 -7.73 -7.99
C PRO A 587 31.75 -8.32 -8.40
N LYS A 588 32.22 -8.03 -9.61
CA LYS A 588 33.55 -8.46 -10.10
C LYS A 588 34.71 -7.88 -9.27
N LYS A 589 34.60 -6.62 -8.85
CA LYS A 589 35.61 -5.97 -8.02
C LYS A 589 35.59 -6.53 -6.59
N LEU A 590 34.43 -6.78 -6.05
CA LEU A 590 34.25 -7.40 -4.74
C LEU A 590 34.93 -8.79 -4.69
N VAL A 591 34.63 -9.64 -5.66
CA VAL A 591 35.26 -10.98 -5.76
C VAL A 591 36.79 -10.88 -5.82
N ARG A 592 37.36 -10.00 -6.66
CA ARG A 592 38.81 -9.81 -6.71
C ARG A 592 39.43 -9.38 -5.37
N ASN A 593 38.78 -8.47 -4.66
CA ASN A 593 39.27 -7.99 -3.37
C ASN A 593 39.28 -9.12 -2.34
N VAL A 594 38.23 -9.94 -2.32
CA VAL A 594 38.12 -11.10 -1.43
C VAL A 594 39.13 -12.18 -1.80
N GLU A 595 39.35 -12.47 -3.10
CA GLU A 595 40.39 -13.39 -3.57
C GLU A 595 41.79 -12.97 -3.11
N ALA A 596 42.09 -11.67 -3.18
CA ALA A 596 43.38 -11.13 -2.73
C ALA A 596 43.52 -11.31 -1.20
N TRP A 597 42.47 -11.05 -0.43
CA TRP A 597 42.48 -11.24 1.02
C TRP A 597 42.63 -12.72 1.41
N VAL A 598 41.87 -13.63 0.79
CA VAL A 598 41.96 -15.07 1.02
C VAL A 598 43.38 -15.59 0.68
N THR A 599 43.96 -15.17 -0.44
CA THR A 599 45.31 -15.52 -0.87
C THR A 599 46.34 -15.07 0.17
N ASN A 600 46.21 -13.86 0.70
CA ASN A 600 47.11 -13.36 1.75
C ASN A 600 47.00 -14.16 3.06
N SER A 601 45.77 -14.54 3.45
CA SER A 601 45.51 -15.35 4.64
C SER A 601 46.10 -16.76 4.52
N MET A 602 46.02 -17.39 3.34
CA MET A 602 46.70 -18.66 3.05
C MET A 602 48.24 -18.53 3.14
N LYS A 603 48.80 -17.47 2.56
CA LYS A 603 50.25 -17.21 2.63
C LYS A 603 50.75 -17.02 4.03
N LYS A 604 49.93 -16.47 4.92
CA LYS A 604 50.24 -16.30 6.35
C LYS A 604 49.98 -17.56 7.18
N GLY A 605 49.48 -18.63 6.57
CA GLY A 605 49.16 -19.87 7.29
C GLY A 605 47.97 -19.76 8.24
N ILE A 606 47.12 -18.75 8.08
CA ILE A 606 45.91 -18.54 8.89
C ILE A 606 44.82 -19.54 8.52
N ILE A 607 44.68 -19.84 7.21
CA ILE A 607 43.75 -20.80 6.65
C ILE A 607 44.43 -21.73 5.65
N THR A 608 43.90 -22.92 5.49
CA THR A 608 44.31 -23.88 4.47
C THR A 608 43.82 -23.50 3.09
N ALA A 609 44.39 -24.13 2.04
CA ALA A 609 43.92 -23.94 0.67
C ALA A 609 42.49 -24.47 0.44
N GLU A 610 42.06 -25.46 1.21
CA GLU A 610 40.69 -26.02 1.14
C GLU A 610 39.68 -25.04 1.75
N GLU A 611 39.95 -24.53 2.94
CA GLU A 611 39.13 -23.49 3.59
C GLU A 611 39.00 -22.23 2.72
N GLY A 612 40.13 -21.81 2.10
CA GLY A 612 40.12 -20.67 1.17
C GLY A 612 39.23 -20.90 -0.06
N ARG A 613 39.24 -22.10 -0.63
CA ARG A 613 38.35 -22.46 -1.75
C ARG A 613 36.91 -22.50 -1.33
N GLN A 614 36.61 -23.11 -0.19
CA GLN A 614 35.25 -23.19 0.35
C GLN A 614 34.69 -21.79 0.59
N PHE A 615 35.46 -20.90 1.23
CA PHE A 615 35.06 -19.52 1.46
C PHE A 615 34.76 -18.77 0.17
N LEU A 616 35.64 -18.86 -0.84
CA LEU A 616 35.45 -18.19 -2.13
C LEU A 616 34.24 -18.72 -2.89
N ASN A 617 33.98 -20.01 -2.82
CA ASN A 617 32.79 -20.61 -3.44
C ASN A 617 31.51 -20.07 -2.77
N ASN A 618 31.46 -20.08 -1.42
CA ASN A 618 30.32 -19.56 -0.67
C ASN A 618 30.12 -18.05 -0.94
N TYR A 619 31.22 -17.28 -0.96
CA TYR A 619 31.13 -15.85 -1.27
C TYR A 619 30.57 -15.58 -2.67
N ARG A 620 31.01 -16.34 -3.68
CA ARG A 620 30.54 -16.19 -5.06
C ARG A 620 29.10 -16.64 -5.21
N SER A 621 28.72 -17.78 -4.65
CA SER A 621 27.33 -18.26 -4.72
C SER A 621 26.38 -17.32 -3.99
N GLY A 622 26.78 -16.81 -2.82
CA GLY A 622 25.98 -15.87 -2.03
C GLY A 622 25.69 -14.54 -2.74
N LEU A 623 26.53 -14.12 -3.72
CA LEU A 623 26.23 -12.94 -4.54
C LEU A 623 25.00 -13.11 -5.43
N TYR A 624 24.64 -14.35 -5.76
CA TYR A 624 23.49 -14.66 -6.61
C TYR A 624 22.30 -15.23 -5.83
N GLY A 625 22.42 -15.27 -4.48
CA GLY A 625 21.32 -15.62 -3.59
C GLY A 625 20.32 -14.48 -3.44
N TYR A 626 19.12 -14.83 -3.00
CA TYR A 626 18.07 -13.88 -2.66
C TYR A 626 18.50 -12.99 -1.50
N THR A 627 18.00 -11.74 -1.44
CA THR A 627 18.39 -10.80 -0.37
C THR A 627 17.74 -11.10 0.97
N TYR A 628 16.68 -11.88 1.00
CA TYR A 628 15.97 -12.33 2.21
C TYR A 628 16.48 -13.68 2.70
N LEU A 629 15.96 -14.12 3.85
CA LEU A 629 16.40 -15.37 4.47
C LEU A 629 15.80 -16.58 3.73
N GLU A 630 16.64 -17.47 3.26
CA GLU A 630 16.25 -18.75 2.68
C GLU A 630 16.20 -19.81 3.79
N ARG A 631 15.15 -20.62 3.81
CA ARG A 631 15.03 -21.75 4.72
C ARG A 631 15.03 -23.05 3.91
N ASP A 632 15.86 -24.00 4.36
CA ASP A 632 15.93 -25.35 3.84
C ASP A 632 14.60 -26.11 4.01
#